data_56393d7298b3bcfd6601e5a3f6bb3346
#
_entry.id   56393d7298b3bcfd6601e5a3f6bb3346
#
_cell.length_a   1.000
_cell.length_b   1.000
_cell.length_c   1.000
_cell.angle_alpha   90.00
_cell.angle_beta   90.00
_cell.angle_gamma   90.00
#
_symmetry.space_group_name_H-M   'P 1'
#
loop_
_entity.id
_entity.type
_entity.pdbx_description
1 polymer ?
#
loop_
_entity_poly.entity_id
_entity_poly.type
_entity_poly.pdbx_seq_one_letter_code
_entity_poly.pdbx_strand_id
1 'polypeptide(L)'
;MTSADRTPQPARSPDPGADAGADAGPDADADLGPDPGPGPGPGPGPGPGPRGPVVPVVPVVPVVLVVLARRAAGRCLSFARRPYRDRPDPAYRVRRWPDLTALCLATVFFWSSLSPSLVPRPWYLQGIVGGITAAIGYALGSTLAWLFRTVVPRHPGEGFRTRCWQAYWLLAPFASVWLISESARMQRRLRVLQDLPPSLTWHTPMIALIALALLALALLLARLVRLGAVTLIRLLGRLLPRPVAYATGALLTALAVLVGVRDLVYDRGIVDVADRIAAATNGGTKAGIERPVSRFVSGGPGSLLGWDSLGYEGRNFTGSTPTRAALTAWSGRPSRDPVRVYVPSTPPVAFADDRPFAAQAALAVRELDRTGAFDRAVLAVAGTTGTGWVDPNVAEALEHMYRGDTAIVAVQYSYLPSWVSFLVDKEKAGQATRALLDAVRARLDALPEDRRPRLVVTGESLGAYAVEASFGTVDALLAGTDGALLMGPPDFSPISRELRRDRDPGSPVWRPAYDDGAHVRFGQFPAADLARPTAAWRHPRVVYLQNASDPVVWWSPDLLLDRPAWLSRPLGPDITPEIRWFPFVTFWQTSVDMAVSYGVDAPHGHRYGAGAVDGWAAVVPPEGWTEADTTRLRAYIGHRRAAY
;
A
#
# COMPACT_ATOMS: atom_id res chain seq x y z
N MET A 1 34.42 -54.43 -9.50
CA MET A 1 33.64 -55.43 -8.78
C MET A 1 32.49 -54.69 -8.17
N THR A 2 31.36 -54.62 -8.90
CA THR A 2 30.10 -55.33 -8.68
C THR A 2 29.54 -55.09 -7.28
N SER A 3 28.39 -54.51 -7.07
CA SER A 3 27.05 -54.78 -7.56
C SER A 3 26.12 -53.66 -7.03
N ALA A 4 25.31 -52.97 -7.83
CA ALA A 4 23.87 -53.12 -8.06
C ALA A 4 23.00 -52.98 -6.79
N ASP A 5 22.18 -52.02 -6.74
CA ASP A 5 20.83 -51.85 -7.29
C ASP A 5 19.75 -51.88 -6.19
N ARG A 6 18.94 -50.86 -6.12
CA ARG A 6 17.49 -50.87 -6.07
C ARG A 6 16.86 -49.62 -5.46
N THR A 7 16.34 -48.80 -6.35
CA THR A 7 15.27 -47.82 -6.08
C THR A 7 13.93 -48.51 -5.83
N PRO A 8 13.05 -48.00 -4.98
CA PRO A 8 11.61 -48.27 -5.06
C PRO A 8 10.86 -47.06 -5.58
N GLN A 9 10.03 -47.33 -6.57
CA GLN A 9 9.02 -46.46 -7.17
C GLN A 9 7.83 -46.24 -6.21
N PRO A 10 7.16 -45.08 -6.23
CA PRO A 10 5.93 -44.88 -5.45
C PRO A 10 4.69 -45.38 -6.19
N ALA A 11 3.76 -45.92 -5.41
CA ALA A 11 2.48 -46.49 -5.82
C ALA A 11 1.50 -45.46 -6.35
N ARG A 12 0.74 -45.87 -7.38
CA ARG A 12 -0.40 -45.18 -7.98
C ARG A 12 -1.60 -45.22 -7.05
N SER A 13 -2.31 -44.08 -6.94
CA SER A 13 -3.69 -43.99 -6.43
C SER A 13 -4.70 -44.37 -7.52
N PRO A 14 -5.83 -44.97 -7.18
CA PRO A 14 -6.88 -45.26 -8.14
C PRO A 14 -7.88 -44.08 -8.25
N ASP A 15 -8.33 -43.88 -9.48
CA ASP A 15 -9.40 -43.05 -9.94
C ASP A 15 -10.76 -43.70 -9.61
N PRO A 16 -11.85 -43.02 -9.26
CA PRO A 16 -13.19 -43.51 -9.42
C PRO A 16 -13.91 -42.75 -10.52
N GLY A 17 -14.23 -43.48 -11.58
CA GLY A 17 -15.13 -43.05 -12.64
C GLY A 17 -16.60 -43.09 -12.27
N ALA A 18 -17.29 -42.22 -12.94
CA ALA A 18 -18.66 -42.17 -13.47
C ALA A 18 -19.73 -43.20 -13.06
N ASP A 19 -20.94 -42.70 -12.80
CA ASP A 19 -22.20 -42.90 -13.56
C ASP A 19 -23.34 -42.15 -12.84
N ALA A 20 -24.04 -41.24 -13.48
CA ALA A 20 -25.21 -41.32 -14.35
C ALA A 20 -26.56 -41.70 -13.65
N GLY A 21 -27.59 -40.90 -13.91
CA GLY A 21 -29.02 -41.24 -13.82
C GLY A 21 -29.81 -40.22 -13.03
N ALA A 22 -30.43 -39.19 -13.61
CA ALA A 22 -31.78 -39.10 -14.17
C ALA A 22 -32.91 -39.53 -13.21
N ASP A 23 -33.85 -38.68 -12.84
CA ASP A 23 -35.20 -38.54 -13.32
C ASP A 23 -36.18 -37.95 -12.29
N ALA A 24 -37.06 -37.09 -12.81
CA ALA A 24 -38.45 -36.86 -12.52
C ALA A 24 -38.92 -36.28 -11.15
N GLY A 25 -39.57 -35.14 -11.26
CA GLY A 25 -40.68 -34.76 -10.36
C GLY A 25 -41.91 -35.67 -10.55
N PRO A 26 -43.09 -35.40 -10.06
CA PRO A 26 -43.79 -34.13 -9.98
C PRO A 26 -44.71 -33.92 -8.72
N ASP A 27 -45.33 -32.72 -8.71
CA ASP A 27 -46.69 -32.38 -8.26
C ASP A 27 -47.26 -32.88 -6.93
N ALA A 28 -47.81 -31.96 -6.17
CA ALA A 28 -49.25 -31.88 -5.79
C ALA A 28 -49.45 -30.86 -4.67
N ASP A 29 -50.18 -29.84 -4.97
CA ASP A 29 -51.55 -29.51 -4.59
C ASP A 29 -51.88 -29.28 -3.10
N ALA A 30 -52.45 -28.07 -2.94
CA ALA A 30 -53.62 -27.70 -2.17
C ALA A 30 -53.59 -27.71 -0.63
N ASP A 31 -53.82 -26.59 -0.01
CA ASP A 31 -55.16 -26.45 0.58
C ASP A 31 -55.55 -24.99 0.89
N LEU A 32 -56.79 -24.69 0.65
CA LEU A 32 -57.57 -23.48 0.82
C LEU A 32 -58.13 -23.36 2.22
N GLY A 33 -58.25 -22.14 2.72
CA GLY A 33 -59.29 -21.84 3.62
C GLY A 33 -59.06 -20.66 4.56
N PRO A 34 -60.10 -20.06 5.08
CA PRO A 34 -61.07 -19.20 4.41
C PRO A 34 -60.99 -17.71 4.88
N ASP A 35 -61.58 -16.90 4.06
CA ASP A 35 -61.86 -15.48 4.17
C ASP A 35 -62.73 -15.10 5.40
N PRO A 36 -62.49 -14.03 6.12
CA PRO A 36 -63.52 -13.42 6.95
C PRO A 36 -64.03 -12.14 6.28
N GLY A 37 -65.35 -12.09 6.18
CA GLY A 37 -66.20 -11.12 5.56
C GLY A 37 -66.16 -9.69 6.09
N PRO A 38 -66.98 -8.81 5.50
CA PRO A 38 -66.78 -7.37 5.52
C PRO A 38 -67.39 -6.64 6.71
N GLY A 39 -66.63 -5.68 7.25
CA GLY A 39 -67.13 -4.70 8.22
C GLY A 39 -67.60 -3.39 7.53
N PRO A 40 -68.48 -2.61 8.18
CA PRO A 40 -69.25 -1.56 7.53
C PRO A 40 -68.48 -0.26 7.28
N GLY A 41 -68.79 0.37 6.14
CA GLY A 41 -68.18 1.61 5.67
C GLY A 41 -68.54 2.85 6.48
N PRO A 42 -67.67 3.84 6.44
CA PRO A 42 -67.98 5.21 6.89
C PRO A 42 -68.50 6.08 5.75
N GLY A 43 -69.40 6.99 6.10
CA GLY A 43 -70.15 7.88 5.24
C GLY A 43 -69.33 8.98 4.50
N PRO A 44 -69.99 9.75 3.65
CA PRO A 44 -69.34 10.59 2.66
C PRO A 44 -68.78 11.91 3.25
N GLY A 45 -67.50 12.16 3.02
CA GLY A 45 -66.86 13.46 3.24
C GLY A 45 -66.95 14.39 2.02
N PRO A 46 -66.75 15.70 2.18
CA PRO A 46 -67.03 16.73 1.18
C PRO A 46 -66.09 16.67 -0.03
N GLY A 47 -66.63 16.95 -1.21
CA GLY A 47 -65.98 16.86 -2.51
C GLY A 47 -64.79 17.76 -2.73
N PRO A 48 -63.90 17.36 -3.61
CA PRO A 48 -62.66 18.14 -3.90
C PRO A 48 -62.93 19.31 -4.86
N GLY A 49 -62.42 20.49 -4.49
CA GLY A 49 -62.32 21.66 -5.36
C GLY A 49 -61.42 21.44 -6.58
N PRO A 50 -61.54 22.26 -7.61
CA PRO A 50 -60.87 22.01 -8.89
C PRO A 50 -59.34 22.10 -8.77
N ARG A 51 -58.65 21.01 -9.08
CA ARG A 51 -57.19 20.98 -9.22
C ARG A 51 -56.81 21.65 -10.52
N GLY A 52 -56.04 22.74 -10.45
CA GLY A 52 -55.34 23.35 -11.57
C GLY A 52 -54.33 22.35 -12.19
N PRO A 53 -53.93 22.52 -13.46
CA PRO A 53 -53.05 21.59 -14.15
C PRO A 53 -51.67 21.55 -13.47
N VAL A 54 -51.27 20.40 -12.96
CA VAL A 54 -49.91 20.12 -12.50
C VAL A 54 -49.04 19.98 -13.75
N VAL A 55 -48.27 21.03 -14.05
CA VAL A 55 -47.21 20.95 -15.06
C VAL A 55 -46.10 20.07 -14.47
N PRO A 56 -45.71 18.95 -15.10
CA PRO A 56 -44.59 18.14 -14.61
C PRO A 56 -43.31 18.95 -14.75
N VAL A 57 -42.70 19.32 -13.61
CA VAL A 57 -41.35 19.89 -13.59
C VAL A 57 -40.39 18.73 -13.93
N VAL A 58 -40.12 18.57 -15.22
CA VAL A 58 -39.05 17.69 -15.68
C VAL A 58 -37.73 18.33 -15.20
N PRO A 59 -36.87 17.63 -14.47
CA PRO A 59 -35.61 18.20 -14.04
C PRO A 59 -34.75 18.50 -15.27
N VAL A 60 -34.67 19.75 -15.64
CA VAL A 60 -33.97 20.24 -16.87
C VAL A 60 -32.46 20.00 -16.77
N VAL A 61 -31.90 19.94 -15.58
CA VAL A 61 -30.45 19.79 -15.35
C VAL A 61 -29.89 18.46 -15.88
N PRO A 62 -30.46 17.27 -15.61
CA PRO A 62 -29.93 16.04 -16.16
C PRO A 62 -30.10 15.91 -17.68
N VAL A 63 -31.16 16.46 -18.26
CA VAL A 63 -31.39 16.44 -19.71
C VAL A 63 -30.36 17.32 -20.43
N VAL A 64 -30.05 18.50 -19.89
CA VAL A 64 -29.02 19.39 -20.43
C VAL A 64 -27.64 18.75 -20.35
N LEU A 65 -27.30 18.08 -19.23
CA LEU A 65 -26.03 17.36 -19.06
C LEU A 65 -25.92 16.19 -20.05
N VAL A 66 -26.96 15.41 -20.25
CA VAL A 66 -26.99 14.30 -21.22
C VAL A 66 -26.87 14.81 -22.66
N VAL A 67 -27.55 15.90 -23.01
CA VAL A 67 -27.45 16.52 -24.35
C VAL A 67 -26.05 17.09 -24.58
N LEU A 68 -25.46 17.74 -23.58
CA LEU A 68 -24.08 18.24 -23.65
C LEU A 68 -23.08 17.11 -23.76
N ALA A 69 -23.22 16.03 -22.98
CA ALA A 69 -22.39 14.85 -23.05
C ALA A 69 -22.50 14.14 -24.41
N ARG A 70 -23.72 13.98 -24.98
CA ARG A 70 -23.92 13.43 -26.32
C ARG A 70 -23.35 14.32 -27.42
N ARG A 71 -23.48 15.65 -27.32
CA ARG A 71 -22.85 16.60 -28.26
C ARG A 71 -21.32 16.60 -28.14
N ALA A 72 -20.77 16.49 -26.94
CA ALA A 72 -19.32 16.35 -26.72
C ALA A 72 -18.82 15.04 -27.29
N ALA A 73 -19.47 13.91 -26.98
CA ALA A 73 -19.13 12.60 -27.53
C ALA A 73 -19.23 12.56 -29.07
N GLY A 74 -20.29 13.15 -29.66
CA GLY A 74 -20.45 13.27 -31.11
C GLY A 74 -19.33 14.11 -31.77
N ARG A 75 -18.90 15.20 -31.11
CA ARG A 75 -17.77 16.02 -31.57
C ARG A 75 -16.43 15.28 -31.42
N CYS A 76 -16.22 14.55 -30.34
CA CYS A 76 -15.03 13.71 -30.15
C CYS A 76 -14.96 12.59 -31.20
N LEU A 77 -16.07 11.91 -31.49
CA LEU A 77 -16.16 10.89 -32.52
C LEU A 77 -15.96 11.46 -33.94
N SER A 78 -16.55 12.61 -34.25
CA SER A 78 -16.32 13.27 -35.53
C SER A 78 -14.90 13.78 -35.69
N PHE A 79 -14.26 14.20 -34.60
CA PHE A 79 -12.87 14.61 -34.56
C PHE A 79 -11.93 13.39 -34.75
N ALA A 80 -12.23 12.27 -34.12
CA ALA A 80 -11.46 11.03 -34.25
C ALA A 80 -11.56 10.40 -35.65
N ARG A 81 -12.66 10.61 -36.37
CA ARG A 81 -12.90 10.09 -37.73
C ARG A 81 -12.35 10.97 -38.85
N ARG A 82 -11.79 12.14 -38.57
CA ARG A 82 -11.24 13.02 -39.60
C ARG A 82 -9.92 12.48 -40.16
N PRO A 83 -9.73 12.46 -41.48
CA PRO A 83 -8.50 11.96 -42.08
C PRO A 83 -7.27 12.76 -41.62
N TYR A 84 -6.14 12.08 -41.61
CA TYR A 84 -4.84 12.63 -41.24
C TYR A 84 -4.44 13.77 -42.18
N ARG A 85 -4.59 15.00 -41.73
CA ARG A 85 -4.05 16.19 -42.38
C ARG A 85 -3.39 17.07 -41.33
N ASP A 86 -2.11 17.35 -41.54
CA ASP A 86 -1.26 18.13 -40.64
C ASP A 86 -1.52 19.65 -40.74
N ARG A 87 -2.73 20.05 -41.09
CA ARG A 87 -3.12 21.45 -41.10
C ARG A 87 -3.73 21.81 -39.75
N PRO A 88 -3.14 22.81 -39.03
CA PRO A 88 -3.77 23.30 -37.83
C PRO A 88 -5.16 23.84 -38.16
N ASP A 89 -6.16 23.52 -37.33
CA ASP A 89 -7.47 24.15 -37.44
C ASP A 89 -7.29 25.63 -37.04
N PRO A 90 -7.46 26.59 -37.97
CA PRO A 90 -7.21 28.01 -37.69
C PRO A 90 -8.06 28.53 -36.51
N ALA A 91 -9.24 27.93 -36.30
CA ALA A 91 -10.16 28.33 -35.26
C ALA A 91 -9.73 27.89 -33.85
N TYR A 92 -8.96 26.82 -33.72
CA TYR A 92 -8.68 26.21 -32.43
C TYR A 92 -7.21 26.07 -32.10
N ARG A 93 -6.28 26.28 -33.03
CA ARG A 93 -4.82 25.97 -32.91
C ARG A 93 -4.57 24.54 -32.37
N VAL A 94 -5.51 23.64 -32.57
CA VAL A 94 -5.46 22.25 -32.09
C VAL A 94 -5.04 21.37 -33.25
N ARG A 95 -3.90 20.69 -33.14
CA ARG A 95 -3.51 19.65 -34.09
C ARG A 95 -4.51 18.50 -34.05
N ARG A 96 -4.92 18.05 -35.23
CA ARG A 96 -5.89 16.99 -35.41
C ARG A 96 -5.30 15.60 -35.15
N TRP A 97 -3.97 15.45 -35.20
CA TRP A 97 -3.26 14.19 -35.05
C TRP A 97 -2.14 14.30 -34.04
N PRO A 98 -1.75 13.11 -33.41
CA PRO A 98 -0.60 13.05 -32.55
C PRO A 98 0.64 13.60 -33.26
N ASP A 99 1.47 14.31 -32.52
CA ASP A 99 2.77 14.75 -33.00
C ASP A 99 3.74 13.57 -33.01
N LEU A 100 4.52 13.42 -34.08
CA LEU A 100 5.49 12.33 -34.18
C LEU A 100 6.52 12.37 -33.04
N THR A 101 7.02 13.57 -32.70
CA THR A 101 7.95 13.74 -31.57
C THR A 101 7.32 13.30 -30.27
N ALA A 102 6.05 13.64 -30.06
CA ALA A 102 5.30 13.21 -28.87
C ALA A 102 5.11 11.70 -28.84
N LEU A 103 4.79 11.07 -29.96
CA LEU A 103 4.66 9.61 -30.06
C LEU A 103 5.99 8.90 -29.86
N CYS A 104 7.08 9.42 -30.42
CA CYS A 104 8.42 8.86 -30.22
C CYS A 104 8.80 8.89 -28.74
N LEU A 105 8.57 10.02 -28.06
CA LEU A 105 8.89 10.12 -26.63
C LEU A 105 7.96 9.27 -25.77
N ALA A 106 6.67 9.17 -26.11
CA ALA A 106 5.76 8.24 -25.48
C ALA A 106 6.23 6.78 -25.59
N THR A 107 6.69 6.40 -26.78
CA THR A 107 7.22 5.04 -27.04
C THR A 107 8.51 4.79 -26.25
N VAL A 108 9.43 5.75 -26.18
CA VAL A 108 10.66 5.63 -25.38
C VAL A 108 10.35 5.49 -23.89
N PHE A 109 9.39 6.24 -23.36
CA PHE A 109 8.95 6.13 -21.97
C PHE A 109 8.25 4.79 -21.70
N PHE A 110 7.43 4.31 -22.63
CA PHE A 110 6.88 2.97 -22.58
C PHE A 110 7.98 1.89 -22.53
N TRP A 111 8.97 1.96 -23.43
CA TRP A 111 10.09 1.03 -23.45
C TRP A 111 10.93 1.08 -22.17
N SER A 112 11.19 2.28 -21.64
CA SER A 112 11.91 2.44 -20.37
C SER A 112 11.16 1.79 -19.21
N SER A 113 9.82 1.77 -19.23
CA SER A 113 9.00 1.13 -18.21
C SER A 113 9.06 -0.40 -18.23
N LEU A 114 9.57 -1.00 -19.32
CA LEU A 114 9.72 -2.45 -19.46
C LEU A 114 10.96 -2.99 -18.72
N SER A 115 11.86 -2.11 -18.25
CA SER A 115 12.96 -2.51 -17.37
C SER A 115 12.43 -3.09 -16.05
N PRO A 116 13.16 -4.01 -15.41
CA PRO A 116 12.80 -4.49 -14.09
C PRO A 116 12.85 -3.36 -13.07
N SER A 117 12.13 -3.53 -11.97
CA SER A 117 12.17 -2.66 -10.81
C SER A 117 12.46 -3.47 -9.54
N LEU A 118 11.93 -3.07 -8.40
CA LEU A 118 12.28 -3.68 -7.11
C LEU A 118 11.64 -5.05 -6.89
N VAL A 119 10.40 -5.25 -7.35
CA VAL A 119 9.68 -6.53 -7.21
C VAL A 119 9.10 -7.02 -8.55
N PRO A 120 8.89 -8.33 -8.72
CA PRO A 120 8.28 -8.88 -9.93
C PRO A 120 6.85 -8.40 -10.09
N ARG A 121 6.52 -7.91 -11.28
CA ARG A 121 5.20 -7.38 -11.59
C ARG A 121 4.39 -8.35 -12.44
N PRO A 122 3.08 -8.54 -12.17
CA PRO A 122 2.18 -9.21 -13.08
C PRO A 122 1.98 -8.38 -14.36
N TRP A 123 1.66 -9.08 -15.46
CA TRP A 123 1.54 -8.48 -16.79
C TRP A 123 0.58 -7.30 -16.88
N TYR A 124 -0.54 -7.32 -16.16
CA TYR A 124 -1.53 -6.24 -16.18
C TYR A 124 -1.00 -4.95 -15.55
N LEU A 125 -0.23 -5.05 -14.46
CA LEU A 125 0.43 -3.90 -13.86
C LEU A 125 1.55 -3.35 -14.76
N GLN A 126 2.26 -4.24 -15.48
CA GLN A 126 3.21 -3.80 -16.50
C GLN A 126 2.53 -2.98 -17.59
N GLY A 127 1.34 -3.38 -18.03
CA GLY A 127 0.52 -2.60 -18.97
C GLY A 127 0.11 -1.23 -18.42
N ILE A 128 -0.27 -1.18 -17.14
CA ILE A 128 -0.66 0.07 -16.45
C ILE A 128 0.53 1.05 -16.36
N VAL A 129 1.67 0.59 -15.85
CA VAL A 129 2.89 1.42 -15.79
C VAL A 129 3.27 1.91 -17.17
N GLY A 130 3.25 1.01 -18.17
CA GLY A 130 3.56 1.36 -19.55
C GLY A 130 2.64 2.44 -20.12
N GLY A 131 1.35 2.38 -19.83
CA GLY A 131 0.37 3.37 -20.27
C GLY A 131 0.54 4.74 -19.60
N ILE A 132 0.76 4.75 -18.29
CA ILE A 132 1.01 5.99 -17.52
C ILE A 132 2.29 6.67 -18.03
N THR A 133 3.38 5.93 -18.13
CA THR A 133 4.66 6.47 -18.58
C THR A 133 4.62 6.94 -20.03
N ALA A 134 3.94 6.19 -20.91
CA ALA A 134 3.70 6.65 -22.29
C ALA A 134 2.92 7.96 -22.35
N ALA A 135 1.90 8.14 -21.50
CA ALA A 135 1.14 9.39 -21.44
C ALA A 135 2.01 10.58 -20.98
N ILE A 136 2.89 10.36 -19.99
CA ILE A 136 3.86 11.35 -19.53
C ILE A 136 4.85 11.70 -20.66
N GLY A 137 5.42 10.67 -21.30
CA GLY A 137 6.32 10.86 -22.44
C GLY A 137 5.66 11.62 -23.59
N TYR A 138 4.36 11.34 -23.87
CA TYR A 138 3.59 12.09 -24.86
C TYR A 138 3.42 13.56 -24.48
N ALA A 139 3.10 13.84 -23.20
CA ALA A 139 2.95 15.21 -22.72
C ALA A 139 4.26 16.00 -22.84
N LEU A 140 5.37 15.41 -22.38
CA LEU A 140 6.71 16.01 -22.49
C LEU A 140 7.11 16.22 -23.96
N GLY A 141 6.91 15.21 -24.81
CA GLY A 141 7.20 15.31 -26.24
C GLY A 141 6.36 16.36 -26.96
N SER A 142 5.10 16.50 -26.59
CA SER A 142 4.23 17.55 -27.12
C SER A 142 4.71 18.94 -26.72
N THR A 143 5.14 19.11 -25.47
CA THR A 143 5.68 20.36 -24.95
C THR A 143 7.01 20.72 -25.63
N LEU A 144 7.93 19.76 -25.75
CA LEU A 144 9.19 19.96 -26.47
C LEU A 144 8.96 20.30 -27.95
N ALA A 145 8.06 19.61 -28.61
CA ALA A 145 7.71 19.89 -29.99
C ALA A 145 7.07 21.28 -30.16
N TRP A 146 6.27 21.71 -29.21
CA TRP A 146 5.72 23.06 -29.18
C TRP A 146 6.82 24.10 -28.98
N LEU A 147 7.70 23.91 -28.00
CA LEU A 147 8.81 24.83 -27.70
C LEU A 147 9.76 24.93 -28.90
N PHE A 148 10.15 23.80 -29.48
CA PHE A 148 11.03 23.78 -30.66
C PHE A 148 10.46 24.61 -31.82
N ARG A 149 9.15 24.49 -32.08
CA ARG A 149 8.49 25.24 -33.15
C ARG A 149 8.30 26.72 -32.89
N THR A 150 8.30 27.14 -31.62
CA THR A 150 8.28 28.58 -31.29
C THR A 150 9.64 29.23 -31.50
N VAL A 151 10.73 28.46 -31.31
CA VAL A 151 12.11 28.93 -31.43
C VAL A 151 12.63 28.78 -32.86
N VAL A 152 12.31 27.66 -33.53
CA VAL A 152 12.81 27.34 -34.88
C VAL A 152 11.66 27.40 -35.89
N PRO A 153 11.57 28.49 -36.68
CA PRO A 153 10.49 28.67 -37.66
C PRO A 153 10.57 27.75 -38.89
N ARG A 154 11.70 27.01 -39.04
CA ARG A 154 11.92 26.10 -40.18
C ARG A 154 11.15 24.80 -39.99
N HIS A 155 10.35 24.40 -40.98
CA HIS A 155 9.66 23.11 -40.99
C HIS A 155 10.41 22.10 -41.85
N PRO A 156 10.57 20.85 -41.38
CA PRO A 156 11.16 19.79 -42.21
C PRO A 156 10.31 19.55 -43.47
N GLY A 157 10.99 19.29 -44.59
CA GLY A 157 10.32 19.00 -45.86
C GLY A 157 9.36 17.80 -45.76
N GLU A 158 8.31 17.82 -46.58
CA GLU A 158 7.26 16.78 -46.56
C GLU A 158 7.81 15.36 -46.77
N GLY A 159 8.78 15.18 -47.67
CA GLY A 159 9.44 13.91 -47.92
C GLY A 159 10.18 13.35 -46.71
N PHE A 160 10.91 14.19 -45.99
CA PHE A 160 11.59 13.79 -44.76
C PHE A 160 10.58 13.38 -43.68
N ARG A 161 9.54 14.16 -43.51
CA ARG A 161 8.49 13.88 -42.52
C ARG A 161 7.77 12.56 -42.82
N THR A 162 7.46 12.29 -44.06
CA THR A 162 6.84 11.03 -44.49
C THR A 162 7.75 9.84 -44.18
N ARG A 163 9.05 9.93 -44.49
CA ARG A 163 10.03 8.88 -44.14
C ARG A 163 10.13 8.64 -42.63
N CYS A 164 10.13 9.68 -41.82
CA CYS A 164 10.14 9.55 -40.36
C CYS A 164 8.89 8.83 -39.84
N TRP A 165 7.70 9.12 -40.40
CA TRP A 165 6.47 8.40 -40.06
C TRP A 165 6.51 6.94 -40.48
N GLN A 166 6.99 6.64 -41.68
CA GLN A 166 7.16 5.27 -42.17
C GLN A 166 8.13 4.48 -41.28
N ALA A 167 9.27 5.08 -40.96
CA ALA A 167 10.25 4.48 -40.05
C ALA A 167 9.65 4.21 -38.67
N TYR A 168 8.89 5.16 -38.10
CA TYR A 168 8.22 4.98 -36.82
C TYR A 168 7.23 3.80 -36.85
N TRP A 169 6.35 3.74 -37.85
CA TRP A 169 5.35 2.68 -37.95
C TRP A 169 5.94 1.29 -38.26
N LEU A 170 7.14 1.25 -38.83
CA LEU A 170 7.86 0.01 -39.03
C LEU A 170 8.61 -0.42 -37.77
N LEU A 171 9.37 0.47 -37.18
CA LEU A 171 10.32 0.14 -36.11
C LEU A 171 9.66 0.06 -34.72
N ALA A 172 8.75 0.97 -34.39
CA ALA A 172 8.19 1.05 -33.04
C ALA A 172 7.36 -0.18 -32.64
N PRO A 173 6.46 -0.74 -33.48
CA PRO A 173 5.74 -1.96 -33.15
C PRO A 173 6.66 -3.18 -32.99
N PHE A 174 7.61 -3.35 -33.92
CA PHE A 174 8.55 -4.47 -33.86
C PHE A 174 9.43 -4.40 -32.60
N ALA A 175 10.04 -3.24 -32.33
CA ALA A 175 10.84 -3.03 -31.13
C ALA A 175 10.01 -3.18 -29.85
N SER A 176 8.74 -2.75 -29.84
CA SER A 176 7.86 -2.93 -28.69
C SER A 176 7.60 -4.39 -28.39
N VAL A 177 7.27 -5.21 -29.40
CA VAL A 177 7.05 -6.65 -29.21
C VAL A 177 8.32 -7.33 -28.70
N TRP A 178 9.47 -7.00 -29.27
CA TRP A 178 10.77 -7.53 -28.83
C TRP A 178 11.09 -7.14 -27.38
N LEU A 179 10.96 -5.87 -27.02
CA LEU A 179 11.24 -5.36 -25.67
C LEU A 179 10.27 -5.90 -24.62
N ILE A 180 8.97 -6.06 -24.94
CA ILE A 180 8.02 -6.71 -24.03
C ILE A 180 8.44 -8.18 -23.80
N SER A 181 8.89 -8.87 -24.84
CA SER A 181 9.37 -10.25 -24.71
C SER A 181 10.67 -10.34 -23.90
N GLU A 182 11.57 -9.37 -24.05
CA GLU A 182 12.79 -9.27 -23.24
C GLU A 182 12.46 -8.95 -21.78
N SER A 183 11.50 -8.06 -21.55
CA SER A 183 11.00 -7.77 -20.20
C SER A 183 10.50 -9.03 -19.49
N ALA A 184 9.85 -9.96 -20.21
CA ALA A 184 9.45 -11.24 -19.63
C ALA A 184 10.64 -12.08 -19.13
N ARG A 185 11.78 -12.04 -19.83
CA ARG A 185 13.01 -12.72 -19.39
C ARG A 185 13.59 -12.07 -18.15
N MET A 186 13.66 -10.74 -18.14
CA MET A 186 14.13 -9.97 -16.97
C MET A 186 13.24 -10.22 -15.74
N GLN A 187 11.93 -10.27 -15.92
CA GLN A 187 10.99 -10.58 -14.83
C GLN A 187 11.16 -12.01 -14.29
N ARG A 188 11.45 -13.00 -15.14
CA ARG A 188 11.76 -14.37 -14.67
C ARG A 188 13.04 -14.41 -13.85
N ARG A 189 14.08 -13.69 -14.27
CA ARG A 189 15.35 -13.59 -13.52
C ARG A 189 15.14 -12.92 -12.17
N LEU A 190 14.35 -11.84 -12.12
CA LEU A 190 14.02 -11.15 -10.88
C LEU A 190 13.23 -12.08 -9.92
N ARG A 191 12.30 -12.88 -10.46
CA ARG A 191 11.58 -13.88 -9.65
C ARG A 191 12.54 -14.89 -9.00
N VAL A 192 13.47 -15.44 -9.77
CA VAL A 192 14.48 -16.38 -9.24
C VAL A 192 15.37 -15.71 -8.20
N LEU A 193 15.75 -14.44 -8.41
CA LEU A 193 16.56 -13.67 -7.47
C LEU A 193 15.84 -13.44 -6.12
N GLN A 194 14.50 -13.48 -6.13
CA GLN A 194 13.64 -13.32 -4.95
C GLN A 194 12.95 -14.65 -4.56
N ASP A 195 13.64 -15.75 -4.76
CA ASP A 195 13.25 -17.11 -4.36
C ASP A 195 11.86 -17.56 -4.85
N LEU A 196 11.33 -16.91 -5.90
CA LEU A 196 10.06 -17.28 -6.51
C LEU A 196 10.23 -18.24 -7.69
N PRO A 197 9.25 -19.13 -7.95
CA PRO A 197 9.26 -19.97 -9.14
C PRO A 197 9.44 -19.14 -10.42
N PRO A 198 10.26 -19.58 -11.39
CA PRO A 198 10.51 -18.86 -12.64
C PRO A 198 9.29 -18.83 -13.58
N SER A 199 8.22 -19.54 -13.22
CA SER A 199 6.97 -19.54 -13.98
C SER A 199 6.35 -18.12 -13.98
N LEU A 200 6.07 -17.60 -15.17
CA LEU A 200 5.53 -16.26 -15.34
C LEU A 200 4.43 -16.31 -16.39
N THR A 201 3.21 -15.97 -15.97
CA THR A 201 2.13 -15.68 -16.92
C THR A 201 2.38 -14.31 -17.53
N TRP A 202 2.62 -14.28 -18.85
CA TRP A 202 2.95 -13.04 -19.56
C TRP A 202 2.20 -12.93 -20.87
N HIS A 203 1.34 -11.95 -20.96
CA HIS A 203 0.48 -11.74 -22.12
C HIS A 203 0.93 -10.49 -22.89
N THR A 204 1.94 -10.64 -23.76
CA THR A 204 2.51 -9.54 -24.56
C THR A 204 1.44 -8.67 -25.26
N PRO A 205 0.42 -9.23 -25.96
CA PRO A 205 -0.61 -8.40 -26.58
C PRO A 205 -1.44 -7.60 -25.57
N MET A 206 -1.74 -8.19 -24.41
CA MET A 206 -2.53 -7.53 -23.36
C MET A 206 -1.79 -6.37 -22.71
N ILE A 207 -0.49 -6.51 -22.48
CA ILE A 207 0.36 -5.43 -21.98
C ILE A 207 0.30 -4.23 -22.93
N ALA A 208 0.48 -4.47 -24.23
CA ALA A 208 0.41 -3.43 -25.24
C ALA A 208 -1.00 -2.81 -25.33
N LEU A 209 -2.04 -3.64 -25.27
CA LEU A 209 -3.43 -3.18 -25.31
C LEU A 209 -3.78 -2.29 -24.13
N ILE A 210 -3.43 -2.69 -22.90
CA ILE A 210 -3.66 -1.88 -21.70
C ILE A 210 -2.91 -0.56 -21.79
N ALA A 211 -1.62 -0.60 -22.18
CA ALA A 211 -0.82 0.61 -22.31
C ALA A 211 -1.40 1.58 -23.35
N LEU A 212 -1.82 1.06 -24.52
CA LEU A 212 -2.46 1.86 -25.56
C LEU A 212 -3.83 2.41 -25.13
N ALA A 213 -4.63 1.60 -24.42
CA ALA A 213 -5.93 2.03 -23.92
C ALA A 213 -5.79 3.18 -22.90
N LEU A 214 -4.83 3.07 -21.97
CA LEU A 214 -4.54 4.12 -20.98
C LEU A 214 -3.98 5.38 -21.65
N LEU A 215 -3.07 5.24 -22.61
CA LEU A 215 -2.58 6.37 -23.40
C LEU A 215 -3.73 7.05 -24.15
N ALA A 216 -4.60 6.27 -24.81
CA ALA A 216 -5.75 6.80 -25.53
C ALA A 216 -6.74 7.52 -24.59
N LEU A 217 -6.99 6.96 -23.40
CA LEU A 217 -7.82 7.58 -22.36
C LEU A 217 -7.19 8.90 -21.88
N ALA A 218 -5.90 8.92 -21.57
CA ALA A 218 -5.19 10.14 -21.15
C ALA A 218 -5.26 11.23 -22.26
N LEU A 219 -5.06 10.85 -23.51
CA LEU A 219 -5.20 11.76 -24.66
C LEU A 219 -6.63 12.28 -24.84
N LEU A 220 -7.62 11.43 -24.61
CA LEU A 220 -9.04 11.83 -24.64
C LEU A 220 -9.34 12.85 -23.54
N LEU A 221 -8.94 12.56 -22.31
CA LEU A 221 -9.11 13.48 -21.18
C LEU A 221 -8.39 14.82 -21.41
N ALA A 222 -7.15 14.79 -21.87
CA ALA A 222 -6.41 16.00 -22.20
C ALA A 222 -7.12 16.84 -23.30
N ARG A 223 -7.72 16.17 -24.30
CA ARG A 223 -8.53 16.83 -25.33
C ARG A 223 -9.81 17.43 -24.77
N LEU A 224 -10.52 16.75 -23.88
CA LEU A 224 -11.71 17.26 -23.20
C LEU A 224 -11.40 18.50 -22.38
N VAL A 225 -10.35 18.46 -21.57
CA VAL A 225 -9.87 19.63 -20.80
C VAL A 225 -9.53 20.79 -21.73
N ARG A 226 -8.82 20.54 -22.82
CA ARG A 226 -8.47 21.56 -23.81
C ARG A 226 -9.68 22.16 -24.51
N LEU A 227 -10.68 21.34 -24.87
CA LEU A 227 -11.94 21.83 -25.45
C LEU A 227 -12.70 22.70 -24.45
N GLY A 228 -12.75 22.31 -23.19
CA GLY A 228 -13.31 23.10 -22.09
C GLY A 228 -12.60 24.46 -21.98
N ALA A 229 -11.26 24.44 -21.92
CA ALA A 229 -10.43 25.64 -21.84
C ALA A 229 -10.69 26.62 -23.00
N VAL A 230 -10.67 26.10 -24.25
CA VAL A 230 -10.91 26.92 -25.44
C VAL A 230 -12.34 27.50 -25.45
N THR A 231 -13.31 26.71 -25.00
CA THR A 231 -14.69 27.17 -24.90
C THR A 231 -14.84 28.30 -23.87
N LEU A 232 -14.20 28.14 -22.71
CA LEU A 232 -14.17 29.14 -21.63
C LEU A 232 -13.48 30.43 -22.09
N ILE A 233 -12.30 30.33 -22.69
CA ILE A 233 -11.54 31.47 -23.23
C ILE A 233 -12.38 32.23 -24.26
N ARG A 234 -13.13 31.54 -25.12
CA ARG A 234 -14.03 32.21 -26.10
C ARG A 234 -15.20 32.92 -25.46
N LEU A 235 -15.77 32.32 -24.43
CA LEU A 235 -16.85 32.92 -23.69
C LEU A 235 -16.38 34.21 -23.00
N LEU A 236 -15.24 34.13 -22.31
CA LEU A 236 -14.61 35.29 -21.66
C LEU A 236 -14.18 36.36 -22.67
N GLY A 237 -13.71 35.96 -23.85
CA GLY A 237 -13.30 36.86 -24.91
C GLY A 237 -14.45 37.69 -25.54
N ARG A 238 -15.72 37.41 -25.17
CA ARG A 238 -16.86 38.25 -25.50
C ARG A 238 -17.01 39.44 -24.56
N LEU A 239 -16.47 39.34 -23.35
CA LEU A 239 -16.60 40.32 -22.28
C LEU A 239 -15.27 41.00 -21.93
N LEU A 240 -14.15 40.36 -22.20
CA LEU A 240 -12.82 40.79 -21.81
C LEU A 240 -11.89 40.95 -23.02
N PRO A 241 -10.88 41.86 -22.95
CA PRO A 241 -9.83 41.95 -23.95
C PRO A 241 -9.13 40.58 -24.13
N ARG A 242 -8.75 40.24 -25.36
CA ARG A 242 -8.16 38.93 -25.70
C ARG A 242 -7.05 38.43 -24.77
N PRO A 243 -6.02 39.26 -24.39
CA PRO A 243 -4.97 38.79 -23.49
C PRO A 243 -5.50 38.40 -22.12
N VAL A 244 -6.43 39.19 -21.56
CA VAL A 244 -7.08 38.95 -20.26
C VAL A 244 -7.95 37.68 -20.32
N ALA A 245 -8.73 37.50 -21.37
CA ALA A 245 -9.55 36.30 -21.57
C ALA A 245 -8.71 35.02 -21.65
N TYR A 246 -7.54 35.09 -22.28
CA TYR A 246 -6.59 33.97 -22.32
C TYR A 246 -6.00 33.66 -20.94
N ALA A 247 -5.50 34.66 -20.23
CA ALA A 247 -4.90 34.49 -18.91
C ALA A 247 -5.92 33.95 -17.90
N THR A 248 -7.10 34.61 -17.83
CA THR A 248 -8.18 34.20 -16.91
C THR A 248 -8.75 32.82 -17.27
N GLY A 249 -8.98 32.54 -18.55
CA GLY A 249 -9.49 31.25 -18.99
C GLY A 249 -8.51 30.10 -18.76
N ALA A 250 -7.22 30.33 -18.94
CA ALA A 250 -6.17 29.37 -18.61
C ALA A 250 -6.09 29.13 -17.09
N LEU A 251 -6.10 30.19 -16.29
CA LEU A 251 -6.08 30.10 -14.83
C LEU A 251 -7.30 29.35 -14.28
N LEU A 252 -8.50 29.72 -14.72
CA LEU A 252 -9.74 29.06 -14.29
C LEU A 252 -9.78 27.59 -14.72
N THR A 253 -9.25 27.26 -15.92
CA THR A 253 -9.14 25.86 -16.35
C THR A 253 -8.16 25.10 -15.48
N ALA A 254 -6.98 25.66 -15.19
CA ALA A 254 -5.99 25.05 -14.32
C ALA A 254 -6.57 24.82 -12.92
N LEU A 255 -7.26 25.82 -12.36
CA LEU A 255 -7.95 25.71 -11.07
C LEU A 255 -9.04 24.64 -11.10
N ALA A 256 -9.88 24.60 -12.14
CA ALA A 256 -10.93 23.59 -12.28
C ALA A 256 -10.36 22.17 -12.42
N VAL A 257 -9.23 22.00 -13.11
CA VAL A 257 -8.52 20.72 -13.18
C VAL A 257 -7.94 20.33 -11.82
N LEU A 258 -7.29 21.28 -11.13
CA LEU A 258 -6.72 21.05 -9.80
C LEU A 258 -7.80 20.65 -8.79
N VAL A 259 -8.88 21.42 -8.72
CA VAL A 259 -10.03 21.14 -7.84
C VAL A 259 -10.70 19.83 -8.25
N GLY A 260 -10.92 19.58 -9.55
CA GLY A 260 -11.52 18.35 -10.03
C GLY A 260 -10.66 17.11 -9.73
N VAL A 261 -9.33 17.20 -9.86
CA VAL A 261 -8.43 16.10 -9.48
C VAL A 261 -8.43 15.89 -7.97
N ARG A 262 -8.38 16.98 -7.20
CA ARG A 262 -8.44 16.88 -5.74
C ARG A 262 -9.78 16.29 -5.28
N ASP A 263 -10.91 16.93 -5.60
CA ASP A 263 -12.21 16.54 -5.04
C ASP A 263 -12.76 15.26 -5.65
N LEU A 264 -12.63 15.05 -6.98
CA LEU A 264 -13.28 13.94 -7.66
C LEU A 264 -12.42 12.67 -7.67
N VAL A 265 -11.09 12.81 -7.86
CA VAL A 265 -10.18 11.66 -7.92
C VAL A 265 -9.61 11.35 -6.54
N TYR A 266 -9.07 12.34 -5.85
CA TYR A 266 -8.42 12.13 -4.56
C TYR A 266 -9.44 11.95 -3.43
N ASP A 267 -10.26 12.97 -3.13
CA ASP A 267 -11.18 12.91 -1.97
C ASP A 267 -12.28 11.85 -2.19
N ARG A 268 -13.06 11.95 -3.27
CA ARG A 268 -14.20 11.04 -3.50
C ARG A 268 -13.83 9.71 -4.15
N GLY A 269 -12.86 9.70 -5.05
CA GLY A 269 -12.45 8.50 -5.79
C GLY A 269 -11.54 7.59 -5.00
N ILE A 270 -10.64 8.13 -4.20
CA ILE A 270 -9.64 7.36 -3.44
C ILE A 270 -10.01 7.32 -1.97
N VAL A 271 -10.11 8.47 -1.31
CA VAL A 271 -10.29 8.53 0.15
C VAL A 271 -11.67 8.02 0.56
N ASP A 272 -12.76 8.57 0.02
CA ASP A 272 -14.14 8.14 0.40
C ASP A 272 -14.42 6.66 0.07
N VAL A 273 -13.89 6.14 -1.06
CA VAL A 273 -14.06 4.73 -1.43
C VAL A 273 -13.26 3.84 -0.50
N ALA A 274 -12.00 4.21 -0.22
CA ALA A 274 -11.15 3.49 0.72
C ALA A 274 -11.75 3.51 2.12
N ASP A 275 -12.28 4.65 2.56
CA ASP A 275 -12.95 4.83 3.84
C ASP A 275 -14.16 3.90 4.00
N ARG A 276 -15.03 3.85 2.99
CA ARG A 276 -16.20 2.95 3.00
C ARG A 276 -15.80 1.47 3.03
N ILE A 277 -14.80 1.07 2.24
CA ILE A 277 -14.31 -0.31 2.21
C ILE A 277 -13.68 -0.64 3.57
N ALA A 278 -12.86 0.25 4.09
CA ALA A 278 -12.19 0.08 5.37
C ALA A 278 -13.18 0.02 6.54
N ALA A 279 -14.19 0.90 6.56
CA ALA A 279 -15.25 0.88 7.57
C ALA A 279 -16.07 -0.42 7.51
N ALA A 280 -16.42 -0.89 6.32
CA ALA A 280 -17.10 -2.16 6.12
C ALA A 280 -16.23 -3.35 6.60
N THR A 281 -14.94 -3.35 6.30
CA THR A 281 -13.99 -4.38 6.73
C THR A 281 -13.78 -4.34 8.24
N ASN A 282 -13.70 -3.14 8.84
CA ASN A 282 -13.42 -2.95 10.26
C ASN A 282 -14.52 -3.56 11.17
N GLY A 283 -15.74 -3.69 10.67
CA GLY A 283 -16.84 -4.40 11.35
C GLY A 283 -16.69 -5.93 11.37
N GLY A 284 -15.91 -6.53 10.46
CA GLY A 284 -15.73 -7.97 10.31
C GLY A 284 -14.73 -8.58 11.31
N THR A 285 -14.66 -9.92 11.33
CA THR A 285 -13.64 -10.70 12.05
C THR A 285 -13.01 -11.69 11.08
N LYS A 286 -11.69 -11.86 11.13
CA LYS A 286 -10.97 -12.82 10.27
C LYS A 286 -11.41 -14.25 10.59
N ALA A 287 -11.55 -15.08 9.57
CA ALA A 287 -11.88 -16.49 9.74
C ALA A 287 -10.89 -17.19 10.70
N GLY A 288 -11.40 -17.97 11.63
CA GLY A 288 -10.59 -18.67 12.64
C GLY A 288 -10.15 -17.80 13.83
N ILE A 289 -10.53 -16.53 13.89
CA ILE A 289 -10.29 -15.65 15.05
C ILE A 289 -11.54 -15.65 15.93
N GLU A 290 -11.34 -15.97 17.20
CA GLU A 290 -12.38 -16.03 18.22
C GLU A 290 -12.12 -15.04 19.35
N ARG A 291 -13.17 -14.70 20.07
CA ARG A 291 -13.07 -13.84 21.25
C ARG A 291 -12.16 -14.51 22.29
N PRO A 292 -11.14 -13.80 22.82
CA PRO A 292 -10.24 -14.38 23.81
C PRO A 292 -10.95 -14.71 25.11
N VAL A 293 -10.61 -15.89 25.68
CA VAL A 293 -11.08 -16.33 26.99
C VAL A 293 -10.15 -15.85 28.12
N SER A 294 -8.99 -15.32 27.78
CA SER A 294 -8.01 -14.82 28.74
C SER A 294 -8.40 -13.43 29.24
N ARG A 295 -8.37 -13.23 30.55
CA ARG A 295 -8.54 -11.90 31.19
C ARG A 295 -7.39 -10.94 30.92
N PHE A 296 -6.28 -11.43 30.42
CA PHE A 296 -5.05 -10.66 30.14
C PHE A 296 -5.05 -10.00 28.75
N VAL A 297 -6.14 -10.12 28.01
CA VAL A 297 -6.24 -9.66 26.63
C VAL A 297 -7.44 -8.74 26.48
N SER A 298 -7.28 -7.63 25.77
CA SER A 298 -8.39 -6.73 25.44
C SER A 298 -9.50 -7.46 24.67
N GLY A 299 -10.77 -7.16 25.00
CA GLY A 299 -11.94 -7.87 24.47
C GLY A 299 -12.26 -9.18 25.20
N GLY A 300 -11.36 -9.66 26.09
CA GLY A 300 -11.57 -10.80 26.97
C GLY A 300 -12.39 -10.47 28.23
N PRO A 301 -12.53 -11.44 29.17
CA PRO A 301 -13.27 -11.23 30.40
C PRO A 301 -12.70 -10.10 31.26
N GLY A 302 -13.55 -9.17 31.68
CA GLY A 302 -13.18 -8.03 32.51
C GLY A 302 -12.42 -6.90 31.79
N SER A 303 -12.24 -6.99 30.47
CA SER A 303 -11.63 -5.91 29.67
C SER A 303 -12.50 -4.65 29.73
N LEU A 304 -11.84 -3.49 29.79
CA LEU A 304 -12.47 -2.17 29.65
C LEU A 304 -12.98 -1.90 28.23
N LEU A 305 -12.59 -2.74 27.29
CA LEU A 305 -12.87 -2.66 25.86
C LEU A 305 -13.69 -3.87 25.44
N GLY A 306 -14.87 -3.63 24.86
CA GLY A 306 -15.72 -4.68 24.32
C GLY A 306 -15.08 -5.31 23.06
N TRP A 307 -15.24 -6.63 22.87
CA TRP A 307 -14.76 -7.34 21.70
C TRP A 307 -15.19 -6.70 20.38
N ASP A 308 -16.48 -6.32 20.29
CA ASP A 308 -17.07 -5.77 19.07
C ASP A 308 -16.54 -4.37 18.74
N SER A 309 -16.03 -3.64 19.75
CA SER A 309 -15.46 -2.30 19.57
C SER A 309 -14.02 -2.30 19.09
N LEU A 310 -13.30 -3.44 19.12
CA LEU A 310 -11.86 -3.51 18.79
C LEU A 310 -11.55 -3.28 17.30
N GLY A 311 -12.55 -3.36 16.43
CA GLY A 311 -12.33 -3.32 15.00
C GLY A 311 -11.70 -4.61 14.47
N TYR A 312 -11.52 -4.69 13.15
CA TYR A 312 -10.99 -5.90 12.48
C TYR A 312 -9.59 -6.27 12.98
N GLU A 313 -8.66 -5.33 12.96
CA GLU A 313 -7.27 -5.61 13.34
C GLU A 313 -7.10 -5.79 14.85
N GLY A 314 -7.87 -5.09 15.66
CA GLY A 314 -7.84 -5.31 17.10
C GLY A 314 -8.35 -6.71 17.48
N ARG A 315 -9.40 -7.21 16.82
CA ARG A 315 -9.85 -8.59 17.00
C ARG A 315 -8.82 -9.60 16.51
N ASN A 316 -8.17 -9.35 15.35
CA ASN A 316 -7.11 -10.22 14.86
C ASN A 316 -5.94 -10.27 15.83
N PHE A 317 -5.47 -9.12 16.30
CA PHE A 317 -4.35 -9.02 17.24
C PHE A 317 -4.66 -9.71 18.56
N THR A 318 -5.81 -9.45 19.16
CA THR A 318 -6.16 -9.97 20.48
C THR A 318 -6.64 -11.43 20.43
N GLY A 319 -7.43 -11.81 19.42
CA GLY A 319 -7.94 -13.18 19.25
C GLY A 319 -6.88 -14.19 18.80
N SER A 320 -5.75 -13.73 18.25
CA SER A 320 -4.62 -14.61 17.87
C SER A 320 -3.59 -14.80 18.98
N THR A 321 -3.82 -14.31 20.18
CA THR A 321 -2.90 -14.44 21.32
C THR A 321 -2.61 -15.90 21.62
N PRO A 322 -1.33 -16.35 21.69
CA PRO A 322 -1.03 -17.73 22.05
C PRO A 322 -1.43 -18.00 23.50
N THR A 323 -1.98 -19.17 23.75
CA THR A 323 -2.38 -19.57 25.10
C THR A 323 -1.14 -20.01 25.92
N ARG A 324 -1.24 -19.90 27.24
CA ARG A 324 -0.22 -20.46 28.14
C ARG A 324 0.06 -21.93 27.84
N ALA A 325 -0.95 -22.71 27.53
CA ALA A 325 -0.79 -24.14 27.19
C ALA A 325 0.04 -24.33 25.92
N ALA A 326 -0.21 -23.54 24.86
CA ALA A 326 0.56 -23.58 23.61
C ALA A 326 2.02 -23.17 23.83
N LEU A 327 2.27 -22.11 24.60
CA LEU A 327 3.61 -21.66 24.96
C LEU A 327 4.37 -22.68 25.81
N THR A 328 3.67 -23.35 26.75
CA THR A 328 4.26 -24.43 27.56
C THR A 328 4.60 -25.65 26.71
N ALA A 329 3.71 -26.04 25.81
CA ALA A 329 3.95 -27.17 24.87
C ALA A 329 5.14 -26.90 23.96
N TRP A 330 5.28 -25.67 23.44
CA TRP A 330 6.41 -25.28 22.60
C TRP A 330 7.74 -25.24 23.37
N SER A 331 7.75 -24.60 24.55
CA SER A 331 8.98 -24.36 25.32
C SER A 331 9.43 -25.56 26.16
N GLY A 332 8.51 -26.49 26.45
CA GLY A 332 8.77 -27.56 27.44
C GLY A 332 8.90 -27.07 28.89
N ARG A 333 8.59 -25.80 29.16
CA ARG A 333 8.76 -25.15 30.48
C ARG A 333 7.47 -24.41 30.87
N PRO A 334 7.21 -24.21 32.18
CA PRO A 334 6.08 -23.42 32.63
C PRO A 334 6.04 -22.04 31.98
N SER A 335 4.87 -21.66 31.46
CA SER A 335 4.66 -20.39 30.76
C SER A 335 3.55 -19.57 31.46
N ARG A 336 3.47 -18.28 31.14
CA ARG A 336 2.41 -17.35 31.57
C ARG A 336 1.46 -17.07 30.40
N ASP A 337 0.25 -16.57 30.68
CA ASP A 337 -0.58 -15.99 29.64
C ASP A 337 -0.01 -14.64 29.22
N PRO A 338 0.26 -14.38 27.94
CA PRO A 338 0.72 -13.07 27.50
C PRO A 338 -0.34 -12.00 27.69
N VAL A 339 0.11 -10.75 27.83
CA VAL A 339 -0.79 -9.59 27.84
C VAL A 339 -0.80 -8.95 26.46
N ARG A 340 -2.00 -8.78 25.90
CA ARG A 340 -2.20 -7.94 24.70
C ARG A 340 -3.27 -6.89 24.96
N VAL A 341 -2.88 -5.62 24.88
CA VAL A 341 -3.77 -4.48 25.00
C VAL A 341 -3.91 -3.78 23.66
N TYR A 342 -5.15 -3.58 23.23
CA TYR A 342 -5.44 -2.88 21.99
C TYR A 342 -6.57 -1.87 22.17
N VAL A 343 -6.32 -0.60 21.86
CA VAL A 343 -7.32 0.47 21.94
C VAL A 343 -7.71 0.92 20.53
N PRO A 344 -8.99 0.79 20.14
CA PRO A 344 -9.47 1.18 18.82
C PRO A 344 -9.49 2.70 18.64
N SER A 345 -9.55 3.16 17.39
CA SER A 345 -9.61 4.59 17.04
C SER A 345 -10.86 5.30 17.53
N THR A 346 -11.95 4.54 17.73
CA THR A 346 -13.21 5.04 18.27
C THR A 346 -13.56 4.21 19.51
N PRO A 347 -12.98 4.50 20.66
CA PRO A 347 -13.29 3.75 21.88
C PRO A 347 -14.74 4.01 22.32
N PRO A 348 -15.37 3.02 23.01
CA PRO A 348 -16.78 3.09 23.41
C PRO A 348 -17.10 4.15 24.48
N VAL A 349 -16.10 4.81 25.00
CA VAL A 349 -16.26 5.87 26.01
C VAL A 349 -16.13 7.22 25.30
N ALA A 350 -17.20 8.03 25.32
CA ALA A 350 -17.15 9.41 24.87
C ALA A 350 -16.14 10.18 25.74
N PHE A 351 -15.04 10.59 25.17
CA PHE A 351 -14.07 11.46 25.84
C PHE A 351 -14.52 12.90 25.68
N ALA A 352 -14.69 13.58 26.80
CA ALA A 352 -14.99 15.02 26.86
C ALA A 352 -13.75 15.90 26.55
N ASP A 353 -12.66 15.30 26.06
CA ASP A 353 -11.38 15.99 25.84
C ASP A 353 -11.16 16.22 24.33
N ASP A 354 -10.73 17.44 23.97
CA ASP A 354 -10.33 17.81 22.61
C ASP A 354 -9.04 17.09 22.14
N ARG A 355 -8.45 16.21 22.96
CA ARG A 355 -7.22 15.44 22.71
C ARG A 355 -7.48 13.94 22.64
N PRO A 356 -7.98 13.43 21.50
CA PRO A 356 -8.41 12.04 21.38
C PRO A 356 -7.30 11.01 21.66
N PHE A 357 -6.06 11.31 21.26
CA PHE A 357 -4.92 10.39 21.48
C PHE A 357 -4.49 10.31 22.95
N ALA A 358 -4.57 11.40 23.70
CA ALA A 358 -4.29 11.39 25.14
C ALA A 358 -5.30 10.50 25.89
N ALA A 359 -6.57 10.59 25.50
CA ALA A 359 -7.64 9.79 26.07
C ALA A 359 -7.50 8.28 25.73
N GLN A 360 -7.12 7.95 24.48
CA GLN A 360 -6.78 6.57 24.09
C GLN A 360 -5.59 6.03 24.89
N ALA A 361 -4.54 6.81 25.04
CA ALA A 361 -3.35 6.45 25.82
C ALA A 361 -3.67 6.21 27.29
N ALA A 362 -4.49 7.07 27.91
CA ALA A 362 -4.96 6.87 29.27
C ALA A 362 -5.80 5.60 29.44
N LEU A 363 -6.65 5.27 28.44
CA LEU A 363 -7.41 4.01 28.44
C LEU A 363 -6.48 2.79 28.28
N ALA A 364 -5.46 2.89 27.43
CA ALA A 364 -4.45 1.86 27.25
C ALA A 364 -3.70 1.57 28.57
N VAL A 365 -3.27 2.60 29.29
CA VAL A 365 -2.58 2.45 30.58
C VAL A 365 -3.50 1.80 31.62
N ARG A 366 -4.77 2.20 31.71
CA ARG A 366 -5.72 1.54 32.63
C ARG A 366 -5.92 0.06 32.31
N GLU A 367 -5.96 -0.29 31.01
CA GLU A 367 -6.08 -1.69 30.58
C GLU A 367 -4.78 -2.47 30.85
N LEU A 368 -3.59 -1.83 30.72
CA LEU A 368 -2.31 -2.40 31.12
C LEU A 368 -2.24 -2.65 32.63
N ASP A 369 -2.67 -1.70 33.48
CA ASP A 369 -2.77 -1.88 34.92
C ASP A 369 -3.72 -3.04 35.28
N ARG A 370 -4.92 -3.08 34.68
CA ARG A 370 -5.90 -4.15 34.91
C ARG A 370 -5.32 -5.55 34.60
N THR A 371 -4.52 -5.66 33.54
CA THR A 371 -3.94 -6.92 33.08
C THR A 371 -2.65 -7.31 33.80
N GLY A 372 -2.10 -6.46 34.67
CA GLY A 372 -0.81 -6.66 35.32
C GLY A 372 0.36 -6.62 34.31
N ALA A 373 0.24 -5.78 33.30
CA ALA A 373 1.26 -5.63 32.24
C ALA A 373 2.59 -5.12 32.78
N PHE A 374 2.55 -4.27 33.79
CA PHE A 374 3.73 -3.69 34.41
C PHE A 374 4.51 -4.65 35.34
N ASP A 375 3.95 -5.84 35.62
CA ASP A 375 4.63 -6.92 36.34
C ASP A 375 5.22 -7.98 35.39
N ARG A 376 5.34 -7.67 34.11
CA ARG A 376 5.94 -8.54 33.10
C ARG A 376 7.43 -8.22 32.91
N ALA A 377 8.16 -9.20 32.38
CA ALA A 377 9.59 -8.99 32.12
C ALA A 377 9.84 -7.96 31.01
N VAL A 378 8.94 -7.88 30.02
CA VAL A 378 9.03 -6.95 28.86
C VAL A 378 7.66 -6.35 28.56
N LEU A 379 7.65 -5.05 28.33
CA LEU A 379 6.52 -4.28 27.80
C LEU A 379 6.90 -3.71 26.45
N ALA A 380 6.21 -4.13 25.40
CA ALA A 380 6.39 -3.64 24.04
C ALA A 380 5.29 -2.65 23.66
N VAL A 381 5.67 -1.47 23.20
CA VAL A 381 4.76 -0.51 22.55
C VAL A 381 4.86 -0.72 21.05
N ALA A 382 3.77 -1.15 20.42
CA ALA A 382 3.69 -1.40 19.00
C ALA A 382 3.07 -0.21 18.26
N GLY A 383 3.83 0.40 17.35
CA GLY A 383 3.30 1.31 16.35
C GLY A 383 2.46 0.53 15.35
N THR A 384 1.26 1.02 15.07
CA THR A 384 0.32 0.36 14.15
C THR A 384 0.37 0.96 12.74
N THR A 385 -0.04 0.16 11.74
CA THR A 385 -0.29 0.67 10.38
C THR A 385 -1.60 1.47 10.32
N GLY A 386 -1.96 1.97 9.12
CA GLY A 386 -3.20 2.74 8.93
C GLY A 386 -4.46 2.04 9.41
N THR A 387 -4.57 0.74 9.18
CA THR A 387 -5.72 -0.08 9.62
C THR A 387 -5.67 -0.43 11.11
N GLY A 388 -4.57 -0.13 11.80
CA GLY A 388 -4.34 -0.58 13.17
C GLY A 388 -3.65 -1.95 13.27
N TRP A 389 -3.14 -2.48 12.16
CA TRP A 389 -2.49 -3.78 12.11
C TRP A 389 -1.14 -3.79 12.85
N VAL A 390 -0.88 -4.88 13.56
CA VAL A 390 0.38 -5.22 14.21
C VAL A 390 0.86 -6.56 13.64
N ASP A 391 2.13 -6.67 13.27
CA ASP A 391 2.68 -7.92 12.71
C ASP A 391 2.59 -9.07 13.73
N PRO A 392 1.87 -10.15 13.37
CA PRO A 392 1.74 -11.31 14.25
C PRO A 392 3.07 -12.06 14.45
N ASN A 393 4.03 -12.02 13.51
CA ASN A 393 5.34 -12.64 13.69
C ASN A 393 6.12 -11.95 14.80
N VAL A 394 6.08 -10.62 14.83
CA VAL A 394 6.73 -9.80 15.87
C VAL A 394 6.14 -10.07 17.23
N ALA A 395 4.82 -10.08 17.33
CA ALA A 395 4.12 -10.32 18.61
C ALA A 395 4.39 -11.74 19.13
N GLU A 396 4.14 -12.76 18.29
CA GLU A 396 4.31 -14.16 18.71
C GLU A 396 5.78 -14.51 18.98
N ALA A 397 6.75 -13.94 18.24
CA ALA A 397 8.15 -14.17 18.49
C ALA A 397 8.54 -13.72 19.92
N LEU A 398 8.16 -12.50 20.31
CA LEU A 398 8.44 -11.97 21.65
C LEU A 398 7.77 -12.81 22.75
N GLU A 399 6.51 -13.20 22.54
CA GLU A 399 5.74 -14.00 23.50
C GLU A 399 6.32 -15.41 23.67
N HIS A 400 6.78 -16.06 22.61
CA HIS A 400 7.44 -17.36 22.71
C HIS A 400 8.81 -17.27 23.39
N MET A 401 9.62 -16.26 23.06
CA MET A 401 10.93 -16.03 23.68
C MET A 401 10.81 -15.90 25.18
N TYR A 402 9.85 -15.13 25.66
CA TYR A 402 9.61 -14.87 27.07
C TYR A 402 8.61 -15.83 27.72
N ARG A 403 8.16 -16.86 27.02
CA ARG A 403 7.17 -17.84 27.52
C ARG A 403 5.93 -17.17 28.09
N GLY A 404 5.47 -16.09 27.42
CA GLY A 404 4.30 -15.31 27.80
C GLY A 404 4.52 -14.30 28.93
N ASP A 405 5.75 -14.13 29.44
CA ASP A 405 6.04 -13.08 30.42
C ASP A 405 6.27 -11.72 29.73
N THR A 406 5.28 -11.34 28.93
CA THR A 406 5.27 -10.16 28.06
C THR A 406 3.98 -9.40 28.14
N ALA A 407 4.05 -8.10 27.88
CA ALA A 407 2.90 -7.28 27.55
C ALA A 407 3.16 -6.55 26.21
N ILE A 408 2.17 -6.52 25.33
CA ILE A 408 2.22 -5.76 24.07
C ILE A 408 1.02 -4.83 24.04
N VAL A 409 1.24 -3.54 23.81
CA VAL A 409 0.19 -2.54 23.71
C VAL A 409 0.23 -1.83 22.37
N ALA A 410 -0.94 -1.64 21.75
CA ALA A 410 -1.12 -0.93 20.50
C ALA A 410 -2.36 -0.03 20.55
N VAL A 411 -2.31 1.09 19.83
CA VAL A 411 -3.44 1.99 19.62
C VAL A 411 -3.71 2.13 18.12
N GLN A 412 -4.97 2.06 17.75
CA GLN A 412 -5.40 2.30 16.37
C GLN A 412 -5.65 3.80 16.19
N TYR A 413 -4.93 4.45 15.29
CA TYR A 413 -5.09 5.88 15.00
C TYR A 413 -6.01 6.16 13.81
N SER A 414 -6.22 5.17 12.93
CA SER A 414 -7.03 5.24 11.72
C SER A 414 -7.59 3.84 11.42
N TYR A 415 -8.50 3.74 10.47
CA TYR A 415 -8.96 2.48 9.90
C TYR A 415 -8.75 2.43 8.38
N LEU A 416 -8.11 3.45 7.83
CA LEU A 416 -7.80 3.53 6.40
C LEU A 416 -6.72 2.51 6.00
N PRO A 417 -6.78 1.95 4.78
CA PRO A 417 -5.69 1.15 4.24
C PRO A 417 -4.36 1.89 4.32
N SER A 418 -3.27 1.17 4.59
CA SER A 418 -1.96 1.79 4.87
C SER A 418 -1.48 2.74 3.79
N TRP A 419 -1.74 2.44 2.49
CA TRP A 419 -1.36 3.31 1.39
C TRP A 419 -2.16 4.63 1.34
N VAL A 420 -3.41 4.65 1.84
CA VAL A 420 -4.21 5.88 1.99
C VAL A 420 -3.71 6.66 3.21
N SER A 421 -3.56 6.00 4.36
CA SER A 421 -3.02 6.62 5.58
C SER A 421 -1.64 7.24 5.35
N PHE A 422 -0.81 6.60 4.52
CA PHE A 422 0.47 7.13 4.06
C PHE A 422 0.34 8.53 3.41
N LEU A 423 -0.75 8.76 2.69
CA LEU A 423 -0.99 10.02 1.98
C LEU A 423 -1.71 11.07 2.81
N VAL A 424 -2.60 10.65 3.74
CA VAL A 424 -3.54 11.58 4.40
C VAL A 424 -3.41 11.67 5.91
N ASP A 425 -2.97 10.61 6.59
CA ASP A 425 -3.07 10.47 8.07
C ASP A 425 -1.74 10.13 8.76
N LYS A 426 -0.61 10.19 8.05
CA LYS A 426 0.69 9.75 8.61
C LYS A 426 1.07 10.51 9.89
N GLU A 427 0.76 11.81 10.00
CA GLU A 427 1.06 12.60 11.19
C GLU A 427 0.31 12.07 12.43
N LYS A 428 -0.92 11.57 12.25
CA LYS A 428 -1.71 10.97 13.34
C LYS A 428 -1.04 9.72 13.90
N ALA A 429 -0.33 8.94 13.06
CA ALA A 429 0.40 7.76 13.51
C ALA A 429 1.47 8.10 14.54
N GLY A 430 2.30 9.11 14.26
CA GLY A 430 3.32 9.61 15.19
C GLY A 430 2.72 10.21 16.46
N GLN A 431 1.64 10.99 16.35
CA GLN A 431 0.97 11.63 17.48
C GLN A 431 0.34 10.60 18.43
N ALA A 432 -0.36 9.60 17.89
CA ALA A 432 -0.99 8.54 18.69
C ALA A 432 0.05 7.69 19.43
N THR A 433 1.13 7.30 18.72
CA THR A 433 2.21 6.50 19.31
C THR A 433 2.98 7.30 20.37
N ARG A 434 3.24 8.58 20.13
CA ARG A 434 3.86 9.47 21.14
C ARG A 434 3.00 9.57 22.39
N ALA A 435 1.69 9.84 22.26
CA ALA A 435 0.79 9.93 23.40
C ALA A 435 0.76 8.62 24.21
N LEU A 436 0.78 7.47 23.54
CA LEU A 436 0.85 6.17 24.18
C LEU A 436 2.18 5.98 24.94
N LEU A 437 3.30 6.27 24.28
CA LEU A 437 4.64 6.17 24.88
C LEU A 437 4.78 7.07 26.11
N ASP A 438 4.34 8.32 26.01
CA ASP A 438 4.41 9.29 27.11
C ASP A 438 3.58 8.80 28.32
N ALA A 439 2.38 8.27 28.08
CA ALA A 439 1.52 7.74 29.14
C ALA A 439 2.12 6.46 29.78
N VAL A 440 2.67 5.55 28.97
CA VAL A 440 3.34 4.33 29.46
C VAL A 440 4.58 4.69 30.27
N ARG A 441 5.42 5.61 29.80
CA ARG A 441 6.60 6.08 30.54
C ARG A 441 6.23 6.73 31.86
N ALA A 442 5.28 7.64 31.85
CA ALA A 442 4.81 8.27 33.08
C ALA A 442 4.35 7.22 34.12
N ARG A 443 3.75 6.13 33.67
CA ARG A 443 3.35 5.02 34.55
C ARG A 443 4.56 4.20 35.03
N LEU A 444 5.54 3.94 34.15
CA LEU A 444 6.78 3.25 34.50
C LEU A 444 7.60 4.06 35.51
N ASP A 445 7.69 5.38 35.35
CA ASP A 445 8.44 6.28 36.25
C ASP A 445 7.86 6.30 37.66
N ALA A 446 6.56 6.01 37.79
CA ALA A 446 5.91 5.85 39.10
C ALA A 446 6.20 4.50 39.78
N LEU A 447 6.89 3.55 39.11
CA LEU A 447 7.30 2.27 39.69
C LEU A 447 8.74 2.33 40.24
N PRO A 448 9.06 1.53 41.27
CA PRO A 448 10.42 1.29 41.66
C PRO A 448 11.26 0.76 40.50
N GLU A 449 12.50 1.20 40.35
CA GLU A 449 13.34 0.89 39.19
C GLU A 449 13.56 -0.62 39.01
N ASP A 450 13.73 -1.35 40.09
CA ASP A 450 13.93 -2.80 40.14
C ASP A 450 12.67 -3.62 39.73
N ARG A 451 11.51 -2.96 39.66
CA ARG A 451 10.23 -3.58 39.27
C ARG A 451 9.74 -3.17 37.89
N ARG A 452 10.48 -2.33 37.19
CA ARG A 452 10.09 -1.87 35.86
C ARG A 452 10.32 -2.97 34.81
N PRO A 453 9.32 -3.31 33.99
CA PRO A 453 9.57 -4.12 32.80
C PRO A 453 10.51 -3.41 31.83
N ARG A 454 11.28 -4.15 31.07
CA ARG A 454 12.04 -3.56 29.95
C ARG A 454 11.07 -2.97 28.94
N LEU A 455 11.22 -1.70 28.61
CA LEU A 455 10.41 -1.00 27.63
C LEU A 455 11.03 -1.12 26.24
N VAL A 456 10.39 -1.86 25.35
CA VAL A 456 10.81 -1.97 23.94
C VAL A 456 9.75 -1.41 23.02
N VAL A 457 10.17 -0.99 21.82
CA VAL A 457 9.25 -0.49 20.80
C VAL A 457 9.39 -1.29 19.51
N THR A 458 8.30 -1.42 18.78
CA THR A 458 8.28 -2.13 17.50
C THR A 458 7.27 -1.55 16.53
N GLY A 459 7.47 -1.82 15.26
CA GLY A 459 6.51 -1.47 14.20
C GLY A 459 6.98 -1.94 12.84
N GLU A 460 6.03 -2.12 11.94
CA GLU A 460 6.29 -2.42 10.53
C GLU A 460 5.65 -1.36 9.66
N SER A 461 6.31 -0.98 8.56
CA SER A 461 5.77 0.00 7.60
C SER A 461 5.45 1.34 8.28
N LEU A 462 4.21 1.82 8.15
CA LEU A 462 3.73 3.01 8.88
C LEU A 462 3.79 2.86 10.41
N GLY A 463 3.77 1.62 10.93
CA GLY A 463 4.01 1.37 12.35
C GLY A 463 5.45 1.69 12.76
N ALA A 464 6.43 1.35 11.93
CA ALA A 464 7.82 1.75 12.14
C ALA A 464 7.98 3.28 12.06
N TYR A 465 7.36 3.91 11.07
CA TYR A 465 7.29 5.38 10.98
C TYR A 465 6.65 6.00 12.24
N ALA A 466 5.56 5.42 12.74
CA ALA A 466 4.86 5.93 13.92
C ALA A 466 5.77 5.95 15.16
N VAL A 467 6.58 4.89 15.33
CA VAL A 467 7.62 4.83 16.38
C VAL A 467 8.69 5.88 16.10
N GLU A 468 9.30 5.92 14.92
CA GLU A 468 10.34 6.90 14.60
C GLU A 468 9.86 8.34 14.76
N ALA A 469 8.67 8.67 14.28
CA ALA A 469 8.08 10.00 14.40
C ALA A 469 7.75 10.39 15.85
N SER A 470 7.54 9.40 16.74
CA SER A 470 7.30 9.65 18.16
C SER A 470 8.58 10.07 18.91
N PHE A 471 9.76 9.65 18.44
CA PHE A 471 11.05 10.04 19.01
C PHE A 471 11.73 11.19 18.25
N GLY A 472 11.66 11.16 16.92
CA GLY A 472 12.23 12.17 16.04
C GLY A 472 13.72 11.99 15.71
N THR A 473 14.54 11.50 16.63
CA THR A 473 16.00 11.26 16.46
C THR A 473 16.41 9.91 17.02
N VAL A 474 17.54 9.37 16.54
CA VAL A 474 18.10 8.11 17.05
C VAL A 474 18.50 8.22 18.52
N ASP A 475 19.06 9.34 18.94
CA ASP A 475 19.47 9.57 20.35
C ASP A 475 18.25 9.54 21.29
N ALA A 476 17.14 10.16 20.88
CA ALA A 476 15.92 10.14 21.68
C ALA A 476 15.33 8.72 21.78
N LEU A 477 15.41 7.92 20.70
CA LEU A 477 15.00 6.52 20.70
C LEU A 477 15.86 5.69 21.67
N LEU A 478 17.18 5.84 21.61
CA LEU A 478 18.12 5.13 22.49
C LEU A 478 17.96 5.54 23.96
N ALA A 479 17.78 6.83 24.24
CA ALA A 479 17.58 7.33 25.61
C ALA A 479 16.21 6.91 26.18
N GLY A 480 15.25 6.65 25.34
CA GLY A 480 13.86 6.44 25.75
C GLY A 480 13.38 5.00 25.77
N THR A 481 14.20 4.01 25.40
CA THR A 481 13.80 2.59 25.35
C THR A 481 14.97 1.68 25.69
N ASP A 482 14.65 0.44 26.10
CA ASP A 482 15.64 -0.62 26.27
C ASP A 482 15.99 -1.31 24.94
N GLY A 483 15.30 -0.97 23.85
CA GLY A 483 15.57 -1.42 22.51
C GLY A 483 14.39 -1.29 21.55
N ALA A 484 14.68 -1.47 20.25
CA ALA A 484 13.67 -1.37 19.20
C ALA A 484 13.86 -2.43 18.10
N LEU A 485 12.74 -2.94 17.58
CA LEU A 485 12.68 -3.74 16.37
C LEU A 485 11.76 -3.06 15.37
N LEU A 486 12.33 -2.48 14.32
CA LEU A 486 11.61 -1.71 13.29
C LEU A 486 11.77 -2.38 11.93
N MET A 487 10.70 -2.49 11.17
CA MET A 487 10.69 -3.22 9.90
C MET A 487 10.13 -2.37 8.79
N GLY A 488 10.87 -2.26 7.69
CA GLY A 488 10.47 -1.56 6.48
C GLY A 488 9.93 -0.16 6.67
N PRO A 489 10.60 0.73 7.42
CA PRO A 489 10.13 2.11 7.58
C PRO A 489 10.09 2.81 6.22
N PRO A 490 9.01 3.53 5.87
CA PRO A 490 8.94 4.31 4.64
C PRO A 490 10.09 5.31 4.51
N ASP A 491 10.46 5.67 3.28
CA ASP A 491 11.60 6.57 3.02
C ASP A 491 11.57 7.88 3.83
N PHE A 492 10.39 8.42 4.07
CA PHE A 492 10.22 9.67 4.83
C PHE A 492 10.32 9.52 6.34
N SER A 493 10.56 8.32 6.87
CA SER A 493 10.72 8.08 8.31
C SER A 493 11.96 8.80 8.84
N PRO A 494 11.86 9.59 9.93
CA PRO A 494 12.90 10.56 10.30
C PRO A 494 14.22 9.89 10.71
N ILE A 495 14.16 8.85 11.56
CA ILE A 495 15.38 8.22 12.11
C ILE A 495 16.07 7.37 11.06
N SER A 496 15.34 6.51 10.34
CA SER A 496 15.96 5.69 9.30
C SER A 496 16.54 6.53 8.15
N ARG A 497 15.94 7.70 7.85
CA ARG A 497 16.50 8.66 6.90
C ARG A 497 17.78 9.30 7.43
N GLU A 498 17.84 9.69 8.71
CA GLU A 498 19.03 10.17 9.40
C GLU A 498 20.14 9.12 9.31
N LEU A 499 19.88 7.88 9.71
CA LEU A 499 20.83 6.77 9.69
C LEU A 499 21.37 6.46 8.29
N ARG A 500 20.52 6.55 7.25
CA ARG A 500 20.97 6.36 5.85
C ARG A 500 21.81 7.53 5.34
N ARG A 501 21.47 8.76 5.74
CA ARG A 501 22.21 9.97 5.33
C ARG A 501 23.60 10.00 5.98
N ASP A 502 23.65 9.75 7.28
CA ASP A 502 24.83 9.92 8.12
C ASP A 502 25.58 8.58 8.35
N ARG A 503 25.32 7.59 7.48
CA ARG A 503 25.96 6.27 7.54
C ARG A 503 27.45 6.33 7.35
N ASP A 504 28.14 5.38 7.95
CA ASP A 504 29.59 5.23 7.86
C ASP A 504 30.05 5.11 6.38
N PRO A 505 31.16 5.74 6.02
CA PRO A 505 31.71 5.68 4.66
C PRO A 505 31.93 4.24 4.19
N GLY A 506 31.50 3.94 2.95
CA GLY A 506 31.64 2.61 2.36
C GLY A 506 30.52 1.63 2.69
N SER A 507 29.65 1.92 3.65
CA SER A 507 28.48 1.08 3.89
C SER A 507 27.40 1.32 2.83
N PRO A 508 26.71 0.24 2.34
CA PRO A 508 25.67 0.40 1.33
C PRO A 508 24.40 0.99 1.95
N VAL A 509 23.66 1.78 1.18
CA VAL A 509 22.43 2.43 1.65
C VAL A 509 21.31 1.44 2.07
N TRP A 510 21.30 0.25 1.47
CA TRP A 510 20.31 -0.79 1.79
C TRP A 510 20.62 -1.51 3.11
N ARG A 511 21.89 -1.46 3.58
CA ARG A 511 22.34 -1.95 4.89
C ARG A 511 23.36 -0.97 5.46
N PRO A 512 22.90 0.22 5.90
CA PRO A 512 23.82 1.23 6.44
C PRO A 512 24.45 0.75 7.75
N ALA A 513 25.73 1.00 7.93
CA ALA A 513 26.37 1.04 9.22
C ALA A 513 26.29 2.48 9.74
N TYR A 514 26.11 2.65 11.01
CA TYR A 514 26.07 3.95 11.70
C TYR A 514 26.77 3.81 13.04
N ASP A 515 27.74 4.66 13.29
CA ASP A 515 28.60 4.62 14.49
C ASP A 515 29.17 3.20 14.72
N ASP A 516 29.78 2.63 13.67
CA ASP A 516 30.29 1.25 13.61
C ASP A 516 29.28 0.18 14.09
N GLY A 517 27.99 0.46 14.02
CA GLY A 517 26.92 -0.42 14.48
C GLY A 517 26.87 -0.59 15.99
N ALA A 518 27.35 0.43 16.74
CA ALA A 518 27.45 0.37 18.20
C ALA A 518 26.11 0.16 18.89
N HIS A 519 25.02 0.73 18.35
CA HIS A 519 23.66 0.58 18.86
C HIS A 519 22.68 0.11 17.80
N VAL A 520 22.82 0.55 16.54
CA VAL A 520 21.86 0.34 15.45
C VAL A 520 22.43 -0.59 14.40
N ARG A 521 21.70 -1.64 14.03
CA ARG A 521 22.07 -2.55 12.94
C ARG A 521 20.91 -2.81 12.00
N PHE A 522 21.25 -2.93 10.72
CA PHE A 522 20.31 -3.24 9.63
C PHE A 522 20.55 -4.65 9.11
N GLY A 523 19.48 -5.37 8.77
CA GLY A 523 19.58 -6.69 8.16
C GLY A 523 18.40 -7.01 7.25
N GLN A 524 18.68 -7.63 6.11
CA GLN A 524 17.71 -8.33 5.27
C GLN A 524 17.68 -9.81 5.65
N PHE A 525 18.87 -10.39 5.85
CA PHE A 525 19.07 -11.76 6.34
C PHE A 525 19.61 -11.67 7.78
N PRO A 526 18.75 -11.45 8.78
CA PRO A 526 19.18 -11.00 10.10
C PRO A 526 20.15 -11.96 10.79
N ALA A 527 20.01 -13.27 10.61
CA ALA A 527 20.95 -14.26 11.16
C ALA A 527 22.42 -14.02 10.73
N ALA A 528 22.64 -13.50 9.52
CA ALA A 528 23.98 -13.20 9.00
C ALA A 528 24.33 -11.71 9.11
N ASP A 529 23.37 -10.84 8.82
CA ASP A 529 23.60 -9.39 8.71
C ASP A 529 23.80 -8.72 10.08
N LEU A 530 23.10 -9.17 11.12
CA LEU A 530 23.20 -8.58 12.45
C LEU A 530 24.54 -8.88 13.17
N ALA A 531 25.32 -9.82 12.66
CA ALA A 531 26.70 -10.03 13.10
C ALA A 531 27.66 -8.94 12.61
N ARG A 532 27.20 -8.00 11.79
CA ARG A 532 28.02 -6.94 11.19
C ARG A 532 27.42 -5.56 11.48
N PRO A 533 28.26 -4.52 11.69
CA PRO A 533 29.72 -4.55 11.84
C PRO A 533 30.19 -5.46 13.00
N THR A 534 31.49 -5.83 13.00
CA THR A 534 32.07 -6.68 14.04
C THR A 534 32.38 -5.95 15.35
N ALA A 535 32.17 -4.63 15.40
CA ALA A 535 32.32 -3.82 16.59
C ALA A 535 31.37 -4.28 17.73
N ALA A 536 31.70 -3.90 18.95
CA ALA A 536 30.89 -4.24 20.13
C ALA A 536 29.49 -3.64 20.01
N TRP A 537 28.45 -4.46 20.14
CA TRP A 537 27.07 -4.02 20.07
C TRP A 537 26.51 -3.76 21.49
N ARG A 538 26.34 -2.49 21.82
CA ARG A 538 25.94 -2.03 23.13
C ARG A 538 24.43 -1.89 23.27
N HIS A 539 23.90 -2.05 24.48
CA HIS A 539 22.51 -1.70 24.80
C HIS A 539 22.35 -0.19 25.03
N PRO A 540 21.19 0.41 24.74
CA PRO A 540 20.04 -0.19 24.06
C PRO A 540 20.38 -0.60 22.60
N ARG A 541 19.76 -1.68 22.11
CA ARG A 541 19.98 -2.17 20.74
C ARG A 541 18.77 -1.88 19.86
N VAL A 542 19.02 -1.37 18.68
CA VAL A 542 17.99 -1.10 17.66
C VAL A 542 18.28 -1.95 16.44
N VAL A 543 17.30 -2.72 16.01
CA VAL A 543 17.35 -3.53 14.79
C VAL A 543 16.37 -2.97 13.77
N TYR A 544 16.88 -2.71 12.59
CA TYR A 544 16.08 -2.47 11.39
C TYR A 544 16.10 -3.72 10.51
N LEU A 545 14.94 -4.34 10.31
CA LEU A 545 14.80 -5.30 9.22
C LEU A 545 14.42 -4.53 7.95
N GLN A 546 15.28 -4.58 6.95
CA GLN A 546 15.12 -3.82 5.72
C GLN A 546 15.54 -4.67 4.52
N ASN A 547 14.56 -5.03 3.67
CA ASN A 547 14.85 -5.72 2.42
C ASN A 547 15.29 -4.70 1.36
N ALA A 548 16.35 -5.02 0.61
CA ALA A 548 16.83 -4.11 -0.42
C ALA A 548 15.82 -3.93 -1.55
N SER A 549 14.98 -4.93 -1.81
CA SER A 549 13.90 -4.87 -2.81
C SER A 549 12.59 -4.25 -2.30
N ASP A 550 12.53 -3.74 -1.06
CA ASP A 550 11.30 -3.18 -0.52
C ASP A 550 10.97 -1.81 -1.13
N PRO A 551 9.90 -1.68 -1.95
CA PRO A 551 9.56 -0.42 -2.58
C PRO A 551 9.04 0.63 -1.59
N VAL A 552 8.52 0.24 -0.42
CA VAL A 552 8.03 1.17 0.62
C VAL A 552 9.19 1.95 1.22
N VAL A 553 10.33 1.27 1.45
CA VAL A 553 11.55 1.89 1.98
C VAL A 553 12.17 2.90 1.03
N TRP A 554 11.96 2.72 -0.28
CA TRP A 554 12.65 3.51 -1.31
C TRP A 554 11.75 4.50 -2.06
N TRP A 555 10.44 4.45 -1.88
CA TRP A 555 9.54 5.33 -2.57
C TRP A 555 9.65 6.78 -2.07
N SER A 556 10.01 7.68 -2.97
CA SER A 556 10.12 9.12 -2.71
C SER A 556 9.72 9.89 -3.97
N PRO A 557 9.12 11.08 -3.84
CA PRO A 557 8.93 11.99 -4.97
C PRO A 557 10.22 12.34 -5.73
N ASP A 558 11.37 12.28 -5.07
CA ASP A 558 12.68 12.56 -5.66
C ASP A 558 13.01 11.61 -6.82
N LEU A 559 12.46 10.38 -6.82
CA LEU A 559 12.59 9.42 -7.92
C LEU A 559 12.12 9.97 -9.28
N LEU A 560 11.34 11.05 -9.30
CA LEU A 560 10.92 11.72 -10.53
C LEU A 560 12.09 12.28 -11.31
N LEU A 561 13.07 12.88 -10.61
CA LEU A 561 14.14 13.64 -11.23
C LEU A 561 15.55 13.22 -10.78
N ASP A 562 15.67 12.54 -9.63
CA ASP A 562 16.95 12.18 -9.05
C ASP A 562 17.18 10.67 -9.07
N ARG A 563 18.41 10.28 -9.43
CA ARG A 563 18.82 8.88 -9.38
C ARG A 563 19.00 8.45 -7.92
N PRO A 564 18.25 7.44 -7.45
CA PRO A 564 18.29 7.07 -6.05
C PRO A 564 19.59 6.39 -5.64
N ALA A 565 19.98 6.59 -4.38
CA ALA A 565 21.21 6.04 -3.82
C ALA A 565 21.21 4.50 -3.73
N TRP A 566 20.05 3.84 -3.63
CA TRP A 566 19.94 2.39 -3.59
C TRP A 566 20.31 1.70 -4.93
N LEU A 567 20.42 2.46 -6.02
CA LEU A 567 21.00 1.99 -7.29
C LEU A 567 22.53 2.13 -7.35
N SER A 568 23.16 2.61 -6.28
CA SER A 568 24.62 2.65 -6.20
C SER A 568 25.18 1.28 -5.80
N ARG A 569 26.40 0.98 -6.26
CA ARG A 569 27.05 -0.30 -5.93
C ARG A 569 27.70 -0.25 -4.53
N PRO A 570 27.71 -1.34 -3.78
CA PRO A 570 27.12 -2.64 -4.13
C PRO A 570 25.59 -2.61 -4.06
N LEU A 571 24.93 -3.20 -5.06
CA LEU A 571 23.48 -3.37 -5.05
C LEU A 571 23.05 -4.31 -3.91
N GLY A 572 21.82 -4.19 -3.48
CA GLY A 572 21.22 -5.15 -2.56
C GLY A 572 21.16 -6.56 -3.15
N PRO A 573 21.14 -7.59 -2.29
CA PRO A 573 21.27 -8.99 -2.72
C PRO A 573 20.13 -9.46 -3.64
N ASP A 574 18.95 -8.86 -3.52
CA ASP A 574 17.74 -9.18 -4.26
C ASP A 574 17.34 -8.10 -5.28
N ILE A 575 18.26 -7.16 -5.56
CA ILE A 575 18.11 -6.16 -6.64
C ILE A 575 18.85 -6.64 -7.89
N THR A 576 18.10 -6.79 -8.98
CA THR A 576 18.70 -7.21 -10.25
C THR A 576 19.67 -6.16 -10.82
N PRO A 577 20.84 -6.57 -11.35
CA PRO A 577 21.78 -5.64 -11.99
C PRO A 577 21.25 -5.02 -13.30
N GLU A 578 20.13 -5.53 -13.80
CA GLU A 578 19.46 -5.03 -15.01
C GLU A 578 18.58 -3.81 -14.74
N ILE A 579 18.33 -3.46 -13.46
CA ILE A 579 17.55 -2.28 -13.07
C ILE A 579 18.22 -1.00 -13.53
N ARG A 580 17.42 -0.07 -14.03
CA ARG A 580 17.88 1.24 -14.51
C ARG A 580 16.95 2.33 -14.01
N TRP A 581 17.53 3.45 -13.64
CA TRP A 581 16.74 4.64 -13.35
C TRP A 581 16.45 5.43 -14.62
N PHE A 582 15.20 5.83 -14.75
CA PHE A 582 14.72 6.72 -15.79
C PHE A 582 13.86 7.82 -15.15
N PRO A 583 14.08 9.12 -15.48
CA PRO A 583 13.26 10.21 -14.97
C PRO A 583 11.76 9.93 -15.19
N PHE A 584 10.94 10.24 -14.21
CA PHE A 584 9.50 9.98 -14.15
C PHE A 584 9.12 8.49 -14.16
N VAL A 585 9.80 7.65 -14.93
CA VAL A 585 9.45 6.24 -15.11
C VAL A 585 9.68 5.45 -13.83
N THR A 586 10.85 5.60 -13.21
CA THR A 586 11.21 4.86 -11.99
C THR A 586 10.27 5.18 -10.84
N PHE A 587 9.83 6.44 -10.70
CA PHE A 587 8.81 6.82 -9.72
C PHE A 587 7.52 6.00 -9.88
N TRP A 588 7.00 5.89 -11.11
CA TRP A 588 5.77 5.12 -11.35
C TRP A 588 5.98 3.62 -11.26
N GLN A 589 7.16 3.12 -11.61
CA GLN A 589 7.51 1.71 -11.39
C GLN A 589 7.48 1.38 -9.91
N THR A 590 8.19 2.15 -9.07
CA THR A 590 8.22 1.95 -7.61
C THR A 590 6.85 2.16 -6.98
N SER A 591 6.05 3.14 -7.46
CA SER A 591 4.68 3.36 -6.97
C SER A 591 3.77 2.14 -7.20
N VAL A 592 3.89 1.48 -8.36
CA VAL A 592 3.12 0.26 -8.67
C VAL A 592 3.69 -0.94 -7.92
N ASP A 593 5.02 -1.01 -7.73
CA ASP A 593 5.66 -2.06 -6.94
C ASP A 593 5.16 -2.08 -5.49
N MET A 594 4.86 -0.91 -4.89
CA MET A 594 4.25 -0.83 -3.55
C MET A 594 2.93 -1.62 -3.47
N ALA A 595 2.11 -1.59 -4.53
CA ALA A 595 0.83 -2.31 -4.55
C ALA A 595 0.98 -3.84 -4.56
N VAL A 596 2.15 -4.36 -4.94
CA VAL A 596 2.45 -5.79 -5.02
C VAL A 596 3.64 -6.21 -4.16
N SER A 597 4.09 -5.33 -3.28
CA SER A 597 5.26 -5.54 -2.42
C SER A 597 5.13 -6.75 -1.48
N TYR A 598 3.90 -7.14 -1.16
CA TYR A 598 3.58 -8.37 -0.42
C TYR A 598 3.44 -9.62 -1.32
N GLY A 599 3.60 -9.51 -2.63
CA GLY A 599 3.49 -10.61 -3.59
C GLY A 599 4.74 -11.50 -3.73
N VAL A 600 5.73 -11.31 -2.87
CA VAL A 600 6.97 -12.08 -2.77
C VAL A 600 7.07 -12.70 -1.38
N ASP A 601 7.90 -13.75 -1.23
CA ASP A 601 8.12 -14.38 0.07
C ASP A 601 9.19 -13.62 0.88
N ALA A 602 9.11 -13.71 2.22
CA ALA A 602 10.15 -13.14 3.08
C ALA A 602 11.50 -13.87 2.86
N PRO A 603 12.63 -13.16 2.85
CA PRO A 603 12.85 -11.75 3.16
C PRO A 603 13.00 -10.88 1.90
N HIS A 604 11.95 -10.75 1.10
CA HIS A 604 11.94 -9.93 -0.11
C HIS A 604 10.73 -8.99 -0.13
N GLY A 605 10.81 -7.91 -0.94
CA GLY A 605 9.77 -6.91 -0.99
C GLY A 605 9.45 -6.36 0.40
N HIS A 606 8.18 -6.14 0.67
CA HIS A 606 7.71 -5.64 1.98
C HIS A 606 7.25 -6.78 2.91
N ARG A 607 8.02 -7.89 2.93
CA ARG A 607 7.78 -9.04 3.82
C ARG A 607 9.02 -9.37 4.65
N TYR A 608 8.85 -9.43 5.97
CA TYR A 608 9.92 -9.62 6.94
C TYR A 608 9.82 -10.98 7.65
N GLY A 609 8.62 -11.52 7.81
CA GLY A 609 8.36 -12.88 8.26
C GLY A 609 9.05 -13.24 9.58
N ALA A 610 9.58 -14.46 9.63
CA ALA A 610 10.22 -14.99 10.83
C ALA A 610 11.56 -14.30 11.19
N GLY A 611 12.07 -13.37 10.39
CA GLY A 611 13.23 -12.53 10.72
C GLY A 611 13.04 -11.71 11.99
N ALA A 612 11.80 -11.46 12.40
CA ALA A 612 11.45 -10.84 13.67
C ALA A 612 12.01 -11.59 14.90
N VAL A 613 12.17 -12.91 14.80
CA VAL A 613 12.76 -13.75 15.87
C VAL A 613 14.23 -13.38 16.10
N ASP A 614 15.01 -13.28 15.03
CA ASP A 614 16.42 -12.87 15.09
C ASP A 614 16.54 -11.42 15.57
N GLY A 615 15.62 -10.56 15.11
CA GLY A 615 15.55 -9.18 15.58
C GLY A 615 15.37 -9.08 17.08
N TRP A 616 14.38 -9.77 17.65
CA TRP A 616 14.17 -9.77 19.10
C TRP A 616 15.29 -10.45 19.89
N ALA A 617 15.85 -11.57 19.36
CA ALA A 617 16.98 -12.23 19.96
C ALA A 617 18.23 -11.34 20.06
N ALA A 618 18.37 -10.40 19.13
CA ALA A 618 19.43 -9.40 19.17
C ALA A 618 19.12 -8.22 20.10
N VAL A 619 17.87 -7.74 20.10
CA VAL A 619 17.45 -6.54 20.86
C VAL A 619 17.33 -6.84 22.35
N VAL A 620 16.56 -7.85 22.70
CA VAL A 620 16.11 -8.10 24.07
C VAL A 620 16.02 -9.60 24.37
N PRO A 621 17.14 -10.36 24.29
CA PRO A 621 17.11 -11.78 24.64
C PRO A 621 16.79 -11.97 26.12
N PRO A 622 15.95 -12.96 26.50
CA PRO A 622 15.82 -13.36 27.90
C PRO A 622 17.11 -14.03 28.39
N GLU A 623 17.30 -14.05 29.69
CA GLU A 623 18.46 -14.71 30.30
C GLU A 623 18.54 -16.19 29.88
N GLY A 624 19.74 -16.63 29.46
CA GLY A 624 20.01 -17.99 29.01
C GLY A 624 19.46 -18.32 27.62
N TRP A 625 18.99 -17.33 26.85
CA TRP A 625 18.57 -17.53 25.45
C TRP A 625 19.76 -17.82 24.55
N THR A 626 19.64 -18.85 23.74
CA THR A 626 20.73 -19.33 22.86
C THR A 626 20.41 -19.17 21.38
N GLU A 627 21.43 -19.25 20.53
CA GLU A 627 21.25 -19.28 19.06
C GLU A 627 20.43 -20.51 18.61
N ALA A 628 20.55 -21.63 19.32
CA ALA A 628 19.73 -22.81 19.05
C ALA A 628 18.24 -22.56 19.32
N ASP A 629 17.92 -21.78 20.36
CA ASP A 629 16.55 -21.34 20.65
C ASP A 629 16.02 -20.40 19.57
N THR A 630 16.86 -19.47 19.12
CA THR A 630 16.53 -18.55 18.00
C THR A 630 16.20 -19.35 16.73
N THR A 631 17.05 -20.29 16.36
CA THR A 631 16.86 -21.13 15.17
C THR A 631 15.59 -21.96 15.26
N ARG A 632 15.33 -22.57 16.43
CA ARG A 632 14.13 -23.37 16.67
C ARG A 632 12.86 -22.49 16.60
N LEU A 633 12.87 -21.29 17.19
CA LEU A 633 11.73 -20.40 17.16
C LEU A 633 11.49 -19.84 15.77
N ARG A 634 12.54 -19.46 15.05
CA ARG A 634 12.45 -18.99 13.66
C ARG A 634 11.78 -20.03 12.76
N ALA A 635 12.19 -21.30 12.86
CA ALA A 635 11.58 -22.40 12.12
C ALA A 635 10.09 -22.59 12.51
N TYR A 636 9.76 -22.50 13.80
CA TYR A 636 8.39 -22.64 14.29
C TYR A 636 7.48 -21.51 13.78
N ILE A 637 7.90 -20.25 13.92
CA ILE A 637 7.13 -19.07 13.46
C ILE A 637 7.00 -19.09 11.94
N GLY A 638 8.09 -19.36 11.21
CA GLY A 638 8.09 -19.43 9.74
C GLY A 638 7.14 -20.49 9.20
N HIS A 639 7.04 -21.64 9.85
CA HIS A 639 6.10 -22.68 9.44
C HIS A 639 4.65 -22.34 9.79
N ARG A 640 4.40 -21.76 10.96
CA ARG A 640 3.07 -21.38 11.45
C ARG A 640 2.47 -20.19 10.71
N ARG A 641 3.31 -19.28 10.25
CA ARG A 641 2.94 -17.99 9.65
C ARG A 641 3.47 -17.83 8.21
N ALA A 642 3.63 -18.92 7.49
CA ALA A 642 4.18 -18.92 6.13
C ALA A 642 3.45 -17.96 5.14
N ALA A 643 2.21 -17.57 5.45
CA ALA A 643 1.43 -16.63 4.64
C ALA A 643 1.65 -15.15 4.99
N TYR A 644 2.46 -14.82 6.02
CA TYR A 644 2.73 -13.45 6.46
C TYR A 644 4.14 -13.00 6.14
#